data_187a119ebc6a1d83f3b0012781f30a88
#
_entry.id   187a119ebc6a1d83f3b0012781f30a88
#
_cell.length_a   1.000
_cell.length_b   1.000
_cell.length_c   1.000
_cell.angle_alpha   90.00
_cell.angle_beta   90.00
_cell.angle_gamma   90.00
#
_symmetry.space_group_name_H-M   'P 1'
#
loop_
_entity.id
_entity.type
_entity.pdbx_description
1 polymer ?
#
loop_
_entity_poly.entity_id
_entity_poly.type
_entity_poly.pdbx_seq_one_letter_code
_entity_poly.pdbx_strand_id
1 'polypeptide(L)'
;MPTRILGLSAYYHDSAAALVVDGEIVAAAQEERFTRKKHDSRFPSHAIAYCLEAGGLRASDLTLVGFYEKPLVKFDRLLETYLAVAPRGWRSFLTAMPVWLHEKLWLADVIARELGFTGEVKFGDHHESHAASAFYPSPFEEAAVLTMDAVGEWSTSSIGAGKGRELTLLKEMRFPHSLGMLYSAFTYFTGFRVNSGEYKVMGLAPYGEPKYVSLIRDHLVDIHEDGGLTLNLDYFTYCHGLTMTGRALERLLGGPARKPESPVTQREMDLARSIQEITEEVMLRMARHAHALTGLPNLCLAGGVALNCVGNGRILREGPFEELWVQPAAGDAGGALGIALALWHRYLGQPRISAQRAGRWQGSRRAVSVSTSVPVGAGGAPPVESNGPPVSRSADEPPRCRDEMKGSFLGPAFSEEQIGAWLAEQGYPARRFERGALPAHVARLAAEEQVIGLFQGRMEFGPRALGGRSIIGDARSPRMQSVMNLKIKFRESFRPFAPAVLRERVQEWFDLDGDSPYMLLVAPVARSQWVAPPAQARRLWGIEQLNVPRSTIPAVTHVDYSARVQTLRRETHGLFYDIVQAFEALTGCPVMVNTSLNVRGEPIVCTPEDAYRCFMRTEMDALVLETFVLEKAAQPALPDDGSWRREFQLD
;
A
#
# COMPACT_ATOMS: atom_id res chain seq x y z
N MET A 1 30.17 16.98 12.26
CA MET A 1 29.12 16.38 13.09
C MET A 1 28.17 15.67 12.13
N PRO A 2 27.53 14.56 12.48
CA PRO A 2 26.57 13.92 11.63
C PRO A 2 25.36 14.83 11.37
N THR A 3 24.85 14.82 10.15
CA THR A 3 23.65 15.57 9.77
C THR A 3 22.40 14.73 10.10
N ARG A 4 21.49 15.29 10.88
CA ARG A 4 20.32 14.61 11.41
C ARG A 4 19.08 15.35 10.97
N ILE A 5 18.27 14.72 10.14
CA ILE A 5 17.08 15.32 9.51
C ILE A 5 15.84 14.55 9.95
N LEU A 6 14.89 15.27 10.55
CA LEU A 6 13.56 14.74 10.86
C LEU A 6 12.57 15.27 9.85
N GLY A 7 11.92 14.37 9.10
CA GLY A 7 10.83 14.70 8.20
C GLY A 7 9.48 14.40 8.83
N LEU A 8 8.50 15.24 8.56
CA LEU A 8 7.15 15.22 9.15
C LEU A 8 6.06 15.32 8.10
N SER A 9 5.00 14.52 8.26
CA SER A 9 3.69 14.72 7.62
C SER A 9 2.61 14.80 8.68
N ALA A 10 1.68 15.73 8.57
CA ALA A 10 0.60 15.91 9.54
C ALA A 10 -0.55 16.78 9.02
N TYR A 11 -1.66 16.82 9.79
CA TYR A 11 -2.79 17.73 9.65
C TYR A 11 -3.71 17.51 8.45
N TYR A 12 -3.55 16.41 7.72
CA TYR A 12 -4.51 16.01 6.68
C TYR A 12 -5.03 14.58 6.94
N HIS A 13 -4.25 13.58 6.64
CA HIS A 13 -4.41 12.18 7.08
C HIS A 13 -3.02 11.54 7.15
N ASP A 14 -2.92 10.37 7.78
CA ASP A 14 -1.69 9.55 7.82
C ASP A 14 -0.44 10.29 8.33
N SER A 15 -0.58 10.99 9.47
CA SER A 15 0.55 11.67 10.11
C SER A 15 1.68 10.70 10.40
N ALA A 16 2.92 11.12 10.13
CA ALA A 16 4.12 10.29 10.24
C ALA A 16 5.37 11.12 10.54
N ALA A 17 6.39 10.44 11.03
CA ALA A 17 7.75 10.96 11.16
C ALA A 17 8.77 9.99 10.55
N ALA A 18 9.85 10.53 10.02
CA ALA A 18 10.99 9.77 9.51
C ALA A 18 12.31 10.45 9.87
N LEU A 19 13.26 9.67 10.35
CA LEU A 19 14.61 10.13 10.71
C LEU A 19 15.64 9.64 9.70
N VAL A 20 16.38 10.59 9.13
CA VAL A 20 17.52 10.35 8.24
C VAL A 20 18.79 10.91 8.90
N VAL A 21 19.84 10.08 9.01
CA VAL A 21 21.14 10.47 9.57
C VAL A 21 22.22 10.20 8.54
N ASP A 22 22.93 11.24 8.11
CA ASP A 22 23.96 11.16 7.06
C ASP A 22 23.49 10.44 5.79
N GLY A 23 22.21 10.61 5.43
CA GLY A 23 21.56 10.00 4.28
C GLY A 23 21.01 8.59 4.52
N GLU A 24 21.27 7.96 5.66
CA GLU A 24 20.72 6.67 6.01
C GLU A 24 19.35 6.82 6.66
N ILE A 25 18.37 6.03 6.19
CA ILE A 25 17.05 5.93 6.79
C ILE A 25 17.15 5.10 8.07
N VAL A 26 17.03 5.77 9.23
CA VAL A 26 17.18 5.15 10.56
C VAL A 26 15.87 4.58 11.07
N ALA A 27 14.79 5.37 11.00
CA ALA A 27 13.48 5.01 11.49
C ALA A 27 12.39 5.79 10.76
N ALA A 28 11.21 5.19 10.63
CA ALA A 28 10.00 5.87 10.20
C ALA A 28 8.77 5.18 10.79
N ALA A 29 7.77 5.96 11.20
CA ALA A 29 6.54 5.43 11.76
C ALA A 29 5.36 6.37 11.51
N GLN A 30 4.14 5.78 11.41
CA GLN A 30 2.88 6.50 11.35
C GLN A 30 2.33 6.70 12.78
N GLU A 31 1.77 7.86 13.06
CA GLU A 31 1.20 8.21 14.36
C GLU A 31 0.04 7.28 14.77
N GLU A 32 -0.77 6.85 13.81
CA GLU A 32 -1.90 5.94 14.04
C GLU A 32 -1.49 4.62 14.72
N ARG A 33 -0.23 4.18 14.54
CA ARG A 33 0.29 2.94 15.14
C ARG A 33 0.37 3.01 16.66
N PHE A 34 0.65 4.20 17.17
CA PHE A 34 0.77 4.48 18.61
C PHE A 34 -0.57 4.91 19.22
N THR A 35 -1.29 5.79 18.54
CA THR A 35 -2.56 6.34 19.04
C THR A 35 -3.75 5.41 18.91
N ARG A 36 -3.61 4.35 18.13
CA ARG A 36 -4.64 3.38 17.77
C ARG A 36 -5.85 4.00 17.06
N LYS A 37 -5.68 5.19 16.45
CA LYS A 37 -6.68 5.89 15.64
C LYS A 37 -6.28 5.85 14.19
N LYS A 38 -7.02 5.10 13.38
CA LYS A 38 -6.74 4.95 11.95
C LYS A 38 -6.82 6.30 11.24
N HIS A 39 -5.82 6.57 10.37
CA HIS A 39 -5.65 7.85 9.67
C HIS A 39 -5.58 9.05 10.63
N ASP A 40 -4.88 8.90 11.75
CA ASP A 40 -4.68 10.00 12.69
C ASP A 40 -3.98 11.17 11.99
N SER A 41 -4.63 12.33 12.01
CA SER A 41 -4.16 13.54 11.33
C SER A 41 -3.44 14.53 12.25
N ARG A 42 -3.37 14.25 13.56
CA ARG A 42 -2.78 15.15 14.56
C ARG A 42 -1.27 15.24 14.39
N PHE A 43 -0.64 16.15 15.11
CA PHE A 43 0.81 16.23 15.18
C PHE A 43 1.40 14.88 15.62
N PRO A 44 2.44 14.34 14.92
CA PRO A 44 2.90 12.96 15.11
C PRO A 44 3.87 12.81 16.30
N SER A 45 3.45 13.22 17.50
CA SER A 45 4.29 13.28 18.69
C SER A 45 4.90 11.93 19.06
N HIS A 46 4.13 10.83 18.95
CA HIS A 46 4.63 9.50 19.30
C HIS A 46 5.58 8.95 18.22
N ALA A 47 5.26 9.17 16.95
CA ALA A 47 6.13 8.78 15.85
C ALA A 47 7.47 9.53 15.90
N ILE A 48 7.45 10.81 16.27
CA ILE A 48 8.67 11.63 16.50
C ILE A 48 9.48 11.07 17.68
N ALA A 49 8.83 10.84 18.83
CA ALA A 49 9.50 10.28 20.01
C ALA A 49 10.19 8.95 19.67
N TYR A 50 9.48 8.06 18.97
CA TYR A 50 10.05 6.80 18.49
C TYR A 50 11.26 7.02 17.56
N CYS A 51 11.15 7.91 16.56
CA CYS A 51 12.27 8.17 15.63
C CYS A 51 13.51 8.72 16.33
N LEU A 52 13.32 9.62 17.29
CA LEU A 52 14.43 10.17 18.10
C LEU A 52 15.05 9.09 19.00
N GLU A 53 14.24 8.28 19.68
CA GLU A 53 14.71 7.16 20.49
C GLU A 53 15.51 6.16 19.65
N ALA A 54 14.99 5.75 18.49
CA ALA A 54 15.66 4.84 17.56
C ALA A 54 17.01 5.38 17.06
N GLY A 55 17.16 6.70 16.96
CA GLY A 55 18.41 7.36 16.62
C GLY A 55 19.32 7.65 17.82
N GLY A 56 18.86 7.39 19.06
CA GLY A 56 19.59 7.78 20.27
C GLY A 56 19.76 9.31 20.39
N LEU A 57 18.77 10.09 19.96
CA LEU A 57 18.83 11.54 19.80
C LEU A 57 17.78 12.25 20.67
N ARG A 58 18.07 13.52 20.96
CA ARG A 58 17.09 14.50 21.47
C ARG A 58 16.75 15.46 20.33
N ALA A 59 15.62 16.17 20.45
CA ALA A 59 15.24 17.19 19.47
C ALA A 59 16.31 18.27 19.25
N SER A 60 17.05 18.63 20.32
CA SER A 60 18.17 19.55 20.24
C SER A 60 19.36 19.07 19.40
N ASP A 61 19.41 17.77 19.12
CA ASP A 61 20.52 17.17 18.35
C ASP A 61 20.21 17.17 16.84
N LEU A 62 18.99 17.53 16.43
CA LEU A 62 18.56 17.64 15.04
C LEU A 62 19.28 18.80 14.33
N THR A 63 19.66 18.58 13.08
CA THR A 63 20.22 19.60 12.20
C THR A 63 19.13 20.39 11.48
N LEU A 64 18.13 19.67 10.95
CA LEU A 64 17.02 20.23 10.20
C LEU A 64 15.74 19.47 10.53
N VAL A 65 14.60 20.18 10.45
CA VAL A 65 13.28 19.58 10.43
C VAL A 65 12.60 19.94 9.11
N GLY A 66 12.04 18.94 8.42
CA GLY A 66 11.29 19.11 7.17
C GLY A 66 9.80 18.82 7.35
N PHE A 67 8.95 19.64 6.76
CA PHE A 67 7.52 19.38 6.63
C PHE A 67 7.17 19.16 5.17
N TYR A 68 6.36 18.15 4.87
CA TYR A 68 6.19 17.54 3.54
C TYR A 68 5.41 18.39 2.52
N GLU A 69 4.77 19.49 2.96
CA GLU A 69 3.97 20.37 2.10
C GLU A 69 4.15 21.84 2.50
N LYS A 70 3.71 22.77 1.60
CA LYS A 70 3.76 24.23 1.81
C LYS A 70 2.38 24.77 2.22
N PRO A 71 2.15 25.03 3.51
CA PRO A 71 0.83 25.42 4.01
C PRO A 71 0.27 26.67 3.37
N LEU A 72 1.12 27.69 3.12
CA LEU A 72 0.68 28.96 2.52
C LEU A 72 0.18 28.76 1.09
N VAL A 73 0.87 27.95 0.28
CA VAL A 73 0.45 27.66 -1.11
C VAL A 73 -0.84 26.85 -1.13
N LYS A 74 -0.98 25.91 -0.20
CA LYS A 74 -2.21 25.12 -0.04
C LYS A 74 -3.39 25.99 0.41
N PHE A 75 -3.15 26.97 1.26
CA PHE A 75 -4.16 27.95 1.69
C PHE A 75 -4.59 28.87 0.53
N ASP A 76 -3.64 29.33 -0.28
CA ASP A 76 -3.91 30.11 -1.48
C ASP A 76 -4.84 29.36 -2.44
N ARG A 77 -4.53 28.09 -2.78
CA ARG A 77 -5.43 27.25 -3.57
C ARG A 77 -6.83 27.16 -2.97
N LEU A 78 -6.92 27.00 -1.63
CA LEU A 78 -8.21 26.88 -0.95
C LEU A 78 -9.03 28.17 -1.12
N LEU A 79 -8.41 29.34 -0.95
CA LEU A 79 -9.06 30.64 -1.16
C LEU A 79 -9.51 30.83 -2.60
N GLU A 80 -8.64 30.57 -3.58
CA GLU A 80 -8.99 30.68 -4.99
C GLU A 80 -10.14 29.74 -5.36
N THR A 81 -10.14 28.49 -4.83
CA THR A 81 -11.23 27.55 -5.06
C THR A 81 -12.56 28.10 -4.55
N TYR A 82 -12.61 28.66 -3.34
CA TYR A 82 -13.84 29.22 -2.80
C TYR A 82 -14.30 30.47 -3.55
N LEU A 83 -13.39 31.33 -3.97
CA LEU A 83 -13.70 32.49 -4.80
C LEU A 83 -14.30 32.07 -6.15
N ALA A 84 -13.72 31.07 -6.80
CA ALA A 84 -14.18 30.57 -8.10
C ALA A 84 -15.60 29.96 -8.05
N VAL A 85 -16.00 29.37 -6.91
CA VAL A 85 -17.32 28.73 -6.78
C VAL A 85 -18.36 29.59 -6.06
N ALA A 86 -18.00 30.81 -5.60
CA ALA A 86 -18.89 31.69 -4.85
C ALA A 86 -20.19 32.02 -5.63
N PRO A 87 -21.36 32.12 -4.96
CA PRO A 87 -21.59 32.03 -3.52
C PRO A 87 -21.75 30.58 -2.98
N ARG A 88 -21.61 29.58 -3.82
CA ARG A 88 -21.63 28.17 -3.38
C ARG A 88 -20.42 27.92 -2.47
N GLY A 89 -20.57 26.97 -1.51
CA GLY A 89 -19.44 26.61 -0.64
C GLY A 89 -19.28 27.44 0.64
N TRP A 90 -20.14 28.42 0.92
CA TRP A 90 -20.02 29.26 2.10
C TRP A 90 -19.99 28.48 3.43
N ARG A 91 -20.75 27.36 3.52
CA ARG A 91 -20.74 26.50 4.72
C ARG A 91 -19.42 25.79 4.91
N SER A 92 -18.88 25.22 3.84
CA SER A 92 -17.57 24.58 3.83
C SER A 92 -16.46 25.58 4.16
N PHE A 93 -16.53 26.79 3.59
CA PHE A 93 -15.62 27.89 3.91
C PHE A 93 -15.62 28.23 5.41
N LEU A 94 -16.80 28.45 6.02
CA LEU A 94 -16.90 28.76 7.44
C LEU A 94 -16.38 27.62 8.35
N THR A 95 -16.42 26.40 7.89
CA THR A 95 -15.89 25.25 8.63
C THR A 95 -14.36 25.18 8.50
N ALA A 96 -13.81 25.43 7.33
CA ALA A 96 -12.38 25.29 7.05
C ALA A 96 -11.54 26.47 7.57
N MET A 97 -12.01 27.71 7.40
CA MET A 97 -11.22 28.90 7.71
C MET A 97 -10.68 28.99 9.14
N PRO A 98 -11.46 28.71 10.21
CA PRO A 98 -10.93 28.78 11.56
C PRO A 98 -9.73 27.87 11.79
N VAL A 99 -9.78 26.63 11.25
CA VAL A 99 -8.68 25.65 11.38
C VAL A 99 -7.42 26.17 10.69
N TRP A 100 -7.56 26.74 9.48
CA TRP A 100 -6.42 27.28 8.75
C TRP A 100 -5.78 28.49 9.44
N LEU A 101 -6.60 29.45 9.85
CA LEU A 101 -6.13 30.71 10.46
C LEU A 101 -5.53 30.51 11.85
N HIS A 102 -6.00 29.52 12.63
CA HIS A 102 -5.53 29.30 14.00
C HIS A 102 -4.39 28.28 14.11
N GLU A 103 -4.29 27.33 13.18
CA GLU A 103 -3.32 26.23 13.30
C GLU A 103 -2.39 26.10 12.09
N LYS A 104 -2.97 25.89 10.90
CA LYS A 104 -2.18 25.42 9.75
C LYS A 104 -1.25 26.47 9.14
N LEU A 105 -1.54 27.74 9.26
CA LEU A 105 -0.66 28.81 8.78
C LEU A 105 0.56 29.04 9.70
N TRP A 106 0.51 28.57 10.93
CA TRP A 106 1.55 28.75 11.96
C TRP A 106 2.35 27.47 12.19
N LEU A 107 2.41 26.58 11.22
CA LEU A 107 3.03 25.26 11.37
C LEU A 107 4.51 25.32 11.79
N ALA A 108 5.29 26.29 11.36
CA ALA A 108 6.66 26.46 11.80
C ALA A 108 6.74 26.66 13.33
N ASP A 109 5.90 27.54 13.88
CA ASP A 109 5.83 27.82 15.31
C ASP A 109 5.26 26.63 16.10
N VAL A 110 4.28 25.93 15.53
CA VAL A 110 3.73 24.70 16.12
C VAL A 110 4.81 23.63 16.21
N ILE A 111 5.54 23.37 15.13
CA ILE A 111 6.62 22.38 15.10
C ILE A 111 7.72 22.75 16.10
N ALA A 112 8.15 24.02 16.12
CA ALA A 112 9.17 24.49 17.05
C ALA A 112 8.74 24.29 18.51
N ARG A 113 7.50 24.62 18.84
CA ARG A 113 6.93 24.48 20.18
C ARG A 113 6.77 23.02 20.60
N GLU A 114 6.16 22.20 19.77
CA GLU A 114 5.85 20.80 20.10
C GLU A 114 7.14 19.94 20.21
N LEU A 115 8.17 20.25 19.40
CA LEU A 115 9.46 19.59 19.46
C LEU A 115 10.45 20.20 20.48
N GLY A 116 10.24 21.43 20.91
CA GLY A 116 11.28 22.21 21.60
C GLY A 116 12.50 22.48 20.68
N PHE A 117 12.30 22.54 19.36
CA PHE A 117 13.33 22.72 18.36
C PHE A 117 13.51 24.20 18.02
N THR A 118 14.74 24.68 18.08
CA THR A 118 15.07 26.10 17.82
C THR A 118 15.80 26.30 16.49
N GLY A 119 16.02 25.23 15.73
CA GLY A 119 16.66 25.27 14.43
C GLY A 119 15.70 25.59 13.29
N GLU A 120 16.17 25.39 12.07
CA GLU A 120 15.42 25.73 10.87
C GLU A 120 14.39 24.64 10.48
N VAL A 121 13.14 25.06 10.28
CA VAL A 121 12.06 24.22 9.72
C VAL A 121 11.92 24.54 8.24
N LYS A 122 12.03 23.52 7.38
CA LYS A 122 11.87 23.63 5.92
C LYS A 122 10.56 23.04 5.47
N PHE A 123 9.92 23.66 4.49
CA PHE A 123 8.69 23.20 3.86
C PHE A 123 8.98 22.77 2.41
N GLY A 124 8.70 21.51 2.09
CA GLY A 124 8.80 20.98 0.72
C GLY A 124 7.52 21.13 -0.06
N ASP A 125 7.55 20.94 -1.38
CA ASP A 125 6.35 20.73 -2.17
C ASP A 125 5.83 19.31 -1.95
N HIS A 126 4.50 19.13 -1.86
CA HIS A 126 3.87 17.86 -1.60
C HIS A 126 4.25 16.79 -2.64
N HIS A 127 4.12 17.10 -3.93
CA HIS A 127 4.48 16.15 -4.99
C HIS A 127 5.99 15.95 -5.14
N GLU A 128 6.81 16.93 -4.75
CA GLU A 128 8.24 16.74 -4.63
C GLU A 128 8.59 15.78 -3.47
N SER A 129 7.90 15.91 -2.34
CA SER A 129 8.06 14.98 -1.21
C SER A 129 7.65 13.56 -1.59
N HIS A 130 6.56 13.36 -2.33
CA HIS A 130 6.19 12.07 -2.89
C HIS A 130 7.25 11.53 -3.85
N ALA A 131 7.71 12.33 -4.80
CA ALA A 131 8.72 11.94 -5.78
C ALA A 131 10.04 11.55 -5.10
N ALA A 132 10.48 12.34 -4.10
CA ALA A 132 11.67 12.06 -3.32
C ALA A 132 11.54 10.77 -2.50
N SER A 133 10.37 10.50 -1.92
CA SER A 133 10.09 9.28 -1.17
C SER A 133 10.18 8.02 -2.04
N ALA A 134 9.87 8.14 -3.34
CA ALA A 134 9.97 7.04 -4.29
C ALA A 134 11.37 6.94 -4.90
N PHE A 135 11.95 8.01 -5.40
CA PHE A 135 13.17 7.94 -6.15
C PHE A 135 14.40 7.62 -5.29
N TYR A 136 14.61 8.37 -4.20
CA TYR A 136 15.86 8.25 -3.45
C TYR A 136 16.08 6.88 -2.80
N PRO A 137 15.09 6.22 -2.18
CA PRO A 137 15.29 4.89 -1.63
C PRO A 137 15.16 3.76 -2.66
N SER A 138 14.77 4.05 -3.91
CA SER A 138 14.66 3.04 -4.95
C SER A 138 16.01 2.42 -5.31
N PRO A 139 16.04 1.22 -5.93
CA PRO A 139 17.30 0.62 -6.36
C PRO A 139 17.89 1.26 -7.64
N PHE A 140 17.22 2.25 -8.23
CA PHE A 140 17.56 2.80 -9.54
C PHE A 140 18.48 4.01 -9.41
N GLU A 141 19.57 4.06 -10.19
CA GLU A 141 20.42 5.25 -10.31
C GLU A 141 19.72 6.36 -11.08
N GLU A 142 18.94 5.97 -12.11
CA GLU A 142 18.08 6.86 -12.87
C GLU A 142 16.71 6.22 -13.12
N ALA A 143 15.65 7.03 -12.98
CA ALA A 143 14.28 6.59 -13.21
C ALA A 143 13.37 7.76 -13.58
N ALA A 144 12.35 7.49 -14.41
CA ALA A 144 11.17 8.32 -14.45
C ALA A 144 10.44 8.22 -13.11
N VAL A 145 9.83 9.32 -12.68
CA VAL A 145 9.05 9.35 -11.44
C VAL A 145 7.65 9.84 -11.77
N LEU A 146 6.65 9.06 -11.39
CA LEU A 146 5.25 9.41 -11.55
C LEU A 146 4.58 9.45 -10.17
N THR A 147 4.09 10.63 -9.80
CA THR A 147 3.29 10.80 -8.58
C THR A 147 1.84 11.01 -8.96
N MET A 148 0.95 10.27 -8.31
CA MET A 148 -0.49 10.34 -8.55
C MET A 148 -1.22 10.35 -7.21
N ASP A 149 -1.92 11.45 -6.94
CA ASP A 149 -2.58 11.64 -5.65
C ASP A 149 -3.98 12.26 -5.80
N ALA A 150 -4.64 12.51 -4.67
CA ALA A 150 -5.88 13.29 -4.66
C ALA A 150 -5.57 14.77 -4.92
N VAL A 151 -4.79 15.41 -4.04
CA VAL A 151 -4.32 16.79 -4.22
C VAL A 151 -3.25 17.18 -3.20
N GLY A 152 -2.14 17.72 -3.69
CA GLY A 152 -1.16 18.43 -2.88
C GLY A 152 -1.51 19.90 -2.66
N GLU A 153 -0.58 20.81 -2.93
CA GLU A 153 -0.89 22.24 -2.96
C GLU A 153 -1.83 22.54 -4.14
N TRP A 154 -1.34 22.39 -5.36
CA TRP A 154 -2.09 22.49 -6.60
C TRP A 154 -2.02 21.21 -7.42
N SER A 155 -0.87 20.55 -7.41
CA SER A 155 -0.64 19.34 -8.20
C SER A 155 -1.47 18.19 -7.70
N THR A 156 -2.02 17.42 -8.63
CA THR A 156 -2.77 16.17 -8.40
C THR A 156 -2.04 14.96 -8.97
N SER A 157 -1.20 15.19 -9.98
CA SER A 157 -0.24 14.22 -10.51
C SER A 157 0.97 14.97 -11.06
N SER A 158 2.15 14.36 -11.01
CA SER A 158 3.33 14.92 -11.63
C SER A 158 4.20 13.86 -12.28
N ILE A 159 4.89 14.23 -13.35
CA ILE A 159 5.90 13.44 -14.02
C ILE A 159 7.24 14.12 -13.80
N GLY A 160 8.24 13.35 -13.36
CA GLY A 160 9.60 13.82 -13.14
C GLY A 160 10.64 12.84 -13.64
N ALA A 161 11.89 13.24 -13.52
CA ALA A 161 13.06 12.44 -13.77
C ALA A 161 14.03 12.57 -12.62
N GLY A 162 14.55 11.43 -12.14
CA GLY A 162 15.59 11.34 -11.14
C GLY A 162 16.88 10.78 -11.75
N LYS A 163 18.03 11.39 -11.41
CA LYS A 163 19.35 10.90 -11.80
C LYS A 163 20.37 11.23 -10.73
N GLY A 164 20.96 10.21 -10.11
CA GLY A 164 21.86 10.41 -8.96
C GLY A 164 21.13 11.16 -7.84
N ARG A 165 21.61 12.35 -7.49
CA ARG A 165 20.98 13.23 -6.47
C ARG A 165 19.94 14.20 -7.04
N GLU A 166 19.91 14.35 -8.37
CA GLU A 166 19.00 15.31 -9.02
C GLU A 166 17.63 14.67 -9.21
N LEU A 167 16.60 15.42 -8.85
CA LEU A 167 15.20 15.06 -9.03
C LEU A 167 14.46 16.30 -9.54
N THR A 168 13.89 16.21 -10.72
CA THR A 168 13.19 17.33 -11.36
C THR A 168 11.79 16.92 -11.75
N LEU A 169 10.80 17.69 -11.34
CA LEU A 169 9.42 17.56 -11.83
C LEU A 169 9.31 18.31 -13.15
N LEU A 170 8.83 17.65 -14.20
CA LEU A 170 8.80 18.14 -15.56
C LEU A 170 7.42 18.60 -15.99
N LYS A 171 6.37 17.92 -15.51
CA LYS A 171 4.97 18.22 -15.79
C LYS A 171 4.10 17.95 -14.58
N GLU A 172 2.98 18.66 -14.49
CA GLU A 172 1.97 18.45 -13.45
C GLU A 172 0.56 18.57 -14.04
N MET A 173 -0.36 17.83 -13.45
CA MET A 173 -1.80 18.05 -13.56
C MET A 173 -2.27 18.75 -12.29
N ARG A 174 -3.19 19.72 -12.46
CA ARG A 174 -3.60 20.59 -11.35
C ARG A 174 -5.04 20.38 -10.91
N PHE A 175 -5.28 20.60 -9.63
CA PHE A 175 -6.62 20.71 -9.06
C PHE A 175 -7.44 21.78 -9.83
N PRO A 176 -8.73 21.54 -10.13
CA PRO A 176 -9.58 20.50 -9.55
C PRO A 176 -9.60 19.15 -10.30
N HIS A 177 -8.81 19.01 -11.34
CA HIS A 177 -8.74 17.80 -12.15
C HIS A 177 -7.79 16.79 -11.50
N SER A 178 -8.30 15.61 -11.10
CA SER A 178 -7.55 14.64 -10.33
C SER A 178 -8.10 13.23 -10.51
N LEU A 179 -7.21 12.28 -10.81
CA LEU A 179 -7.54 10.87 -10.84
C LEU A 179 -7.92 10.35 -9.44
N GLY A 180 -7.16 10.76 -8.42
CA GLY A 180 -7.44 10.38 -7.03
C GLY A 180 -8.81 10.89 -6.56
N MET A 181 -9.15 12.16 -6.84
CA MET A 181 -10.47 12.72 -6.50
C MET A 181 -11.61 12.03 -7.26
N LEU A 182 -11.40 11.67 -8.53
CA LEU A 182 -12.37 10.92 -9.32
C LEU A 182 -12.61 9.53 -8.68
N TYR A 183 -11.55 8.81 -8.35
CA TYR A 183 -11.67 7.49 -7.70
C TYR A 183 -12.34 7.60 -6.33
N SER A 184 -11.97 8.59 -5.53
CA SER A 184 -12.57 8.86 -4.21
C SER A 184 -14.05 9.27 -4.31
N ALA A 185 -14.46 9.96 -5.38
CA ALA A 185 -15.87 10.26 -5.63
C ALA A 185 -16.70 8.99 -5.86
N PHE A 186 -16.16 8.01 -6.60
CA PHE A 186 -16.80 6.71 -6.77
C PHE A 186 -16.73 5.86 -5.49
N THR A 187 -15.66 5.96 -4.70
CA THR A 187 -15.55 5.36 -3.37
C THR A 187 -16.68 5.84 -2.47
N TYR A 188 -16.88 7.16 -2.41
CA TYR A 188 -18.00 7.77 -1.70
C TYR A 188 -19.36 7.30 -2.24
N PHE A 189 -19.53 7.31 -3.57
CA PHE A 189 -20.81 6.96 -4.20
C PHE A 189 -21.19 5.51 -3.97
N THR A 190 -20.21 4.61 -3.95
CA THR A 190 -20.42 3.18 -3.61
C THR A 190 -20.56 2.93 -2.10
N GLY A 191 -20.63 4.01 -1.28
CA GLY A 191 -20.91 3.96 0.15
C GLY A 191 -19.74 3.52 1.01
N PHE A 192 -18.51 3.65 0.51
CA PHE A 192 -17.30 3.44 1.28
C PHE A 192 -16.70 4.78 1.74
N ARG A 193 -15.96 4.74 2.82
CA ARG A 193 -15.32 5.92 3.38
C ARG A 193 -14.12 6.34 2.52
N VAL A 194 -14.07 7.61 2.13
CA VAL A 194 -12.94 8.22 1.41
C VAL A 194 -11.68 8.19 2.28
N ASN A 195 -10.52 8.11 1.66
CA ASN A 195 -9.17 7.93 2.22
C ASN A 195 -8.93 6.56 2.88
N SER A 196 -9.94 5.71 2.97
CA SER A 196 -9.77 4.37 3.54
C SER A 196 -10.57 3.29 2.81
N GLY A 197 -11.45 3.64 1.89
CA GLY A 197 -12.32 2.70 1.16
C GLY A 197 -11.92 2.45 -0.29
N GLU A 198 -10.94 3.17 -0.83
CA GLU A 198 -10.49 3.03 -2.21
C GLU A 198 -10.04 1.61 -2.53
N TYR A 199 -9.33 0.96 -1.62
CA TYR A 199 -8.93 -0.45 -1.80
C TYR A 199 -10.13 -1.43 -1.75
N LYS A 200 -11.28 -1.04 -1.16
CA LYS A 200 -12.50 -1.84 -1.21
C LYS A 200 -13.14 -1.78 -2.60
N VAL A 201 -13.18 -0.60 -3.21
CA VAL A 201 -13.64 -0.41 -4.59
C VAL A 201 -12.76 -1.22 -5.55
N MET A 202 -11.43 -1.14 -5.39
CA MET A 202 -10.48 -1.94 -6.17
C MET A 202 -10.71 -3.45 -6.01
N GLY A 203 -10.95 -3.93 -4.78
CA GLY A 203 -11.24 -5.34 -4.51
C GLY A 203 -12.65 -5.78 -4.92
N LEU A 204 -13.59 -4.85 -5.10
CA LEU A 204 -14.94 -5.11 -5.57
C LEU A 204 -15.03 -5.18 -7.10
N ALA A 205 -14.14 -4.48 -7.80
CA ALA A 205 -14.16 -4.34 -9.25
C ALA A 205 -14.23 -5.66 -10.03
N PRO A 206 -13.49 -6.73 -9.70
CA PRO A 206 -13.56 -7.99 -10.43
C PRO A 206 -14.91 -8.72 -10.38
N TYR A 207 -15.80 -8.34 -9.47
CA TYR A 207 -17.15 -8.92 -9.38
C TYR A 207 -18.17 -8.24 -10.31
N GLY A 208 -17.82 -7.10 -10.91
CA GLY A 208 -18.69 -6.31 -11.78
C GLY A 208 -18.35 -6.38 -13.26
N GLU A 209 -19.24 -5.80 -14.07
CA GLU A 209 -19.03 -5.54 -15.49
C GLU A 209 -18.76 -4.06 -15.75
N PRO A 210 -18.00 -3.70 -16.81
CA PRO A 210 -17.64 -2.30 -17.10
C PRO A 210 -18.79 -1.52 -17.79
N LYS A 211 -20.01 -1.63 -17.28
CA LYS A 211 -21.23 -1.07 -17.89
C LYS A 211 -21.27 0.45 -17.93
N TYR A 212 -20.55 1.11 -17.03
CA TYR A 212 -20.57 2.57 -16.89
C TYR A 212 -19.37 3.26 -17.55
N VAL A 213 -18.47 2.52 -18.21
CA VAL A 213 -17.24 3.10 -18.82
C VAL A 213 -17.57 4.17 -19.85
N SER A 214 -18.47 3.88 -20.81
CA SER A 214 -18.88 4.86 -21.82
C SER A 214 -19.54 6.07 -21.17
N LEU A 215 -20.46 5.85 -20.22
CA LEU A 215 -21.15 6.93 -19.52
C LEU A 215 -20.18 7.82 -18.71
N ILE A 216 -19.17 7.23 -18.09
CA ILE A 216 -18.12 7.99 -17.38
C ILE A 216 -17.33 8.86 -18.37
N ARG A 217 -16.94 8.31 -19.53
CA ARG A 217 -16.21 9.05 -20.57
C ARG A 217 -17.05 10.17 -21.19
N ASP A 218 -18.28 9.88 -21.51
CA ASP A 218 -19.13 10.82 -22.23
C ASP A 218 -19.57 12.01 -21.37
N HIS A 219 -19.62 11.85 -20.04
CA HIS A 219 -20.19 12.86 -19.14
C HIS A 219 -19.27 13.35 -18.03
N LEU A 220 -18.38 12.51 -17.49
CA LEU A 220 -17.64 12.84 -16.28
C LEU A 220 -16.18 13.20 -16.51
N VAL A 221 -15.51 12.61 -17.50
CA VAL A 221 -14.07 12.78 -17.70
C VAL A 221 -13.69 12.73 -19.17
N ASP A 222 -12.94 13.73 -19.60
CA ASP A 222 -12.18 13.70 -20.85
C ASP A 222 -10.74 13.25 -20.54
N ILE A 223 -10.29 12.17 -21.19
CA ILE A 223 -8.98 11.56 -20.96
C ILE A 223 -8.09 11.88 -22.15
N HIS A 224 -7.03 12.67 -21.92
CA HIS A 224 -6.11 13.11 -22.93
C HIS A 224 -5.13 11.98 -23.33
N GLU A 225 -4.43 12.15 -24.45
CA GLU A 225 -3.47 11.15 -24.96
C GLU A 225 -2.30 10.92 -24.00
N ASP A 226 -1.85 11.96 -23.31
CA ASP A 226 -0.77 11.91 -22.32
C ASP A 226 -1.18 11.35 -20.95
N GLY A 227 -2.46 10.98 -20.78
CA GLY A 227 -3.04 10.53 -19.54
C GLY A 227 -3.50 11.66 -18.62
N GLY A 228 -3.30 12.92 -19.00
CA GLY A 228 -3.99 14.03 -18.36
C GLY A 228 -5.51 13.86 -18.47
N LEU A 229 -6.25 14.49 -17.58
CA LEU A 229 -7.71 14.39 -17.59
C LEU A 229 -8.37 15.73 -17.23
N THR A 230 -9.56 15.94 -17.81
CA THR A 230 -10.44 17.07 -17.47
C THR A 230 -11.75 16.52 -16.92
N LEU A 231 -12.07 16.87 -15.67
CA LEU A 231 -13.32 16.45 -15.01
C LEU A 231 -14.43 17.46 -15.28
N ASN A 232 -15.64 16.96 -15.55
CA ASN A 232 -16.84 17.77 -15.57
C ASN A 232 -17.34 17.99 -14.13
N LEU A 233 -17.02 19.16 -13.60
CA LEU A 233 -17.25 19.52 -12.20
C LEU A 233 -18.72 19.68 -11.82
N ASP A 234 -19.66 19.70 -12.77
CA ASP A 234 -21.09 19.77 -12.48
C ASP A 234 -21.63 18.53 -11.76
N TYR A 235 -20.92 17.41 -11.85
CA TYR A 235 -21.27 16.15 -11.19
C TYR A 235 -20.65 15.98 -9.81
N PHE A 236 -19.66 16.79 -9.46
CA PHE A 236 -18.87 16.67 -8.24
C PHE A 236 -19.09 17.87 -7.33
N THR A 237 -19.07 17.64 -6.01
CA THR A 237 -19.32 18.69 -5.02
C THR A 237 -18.11 19.00 -4.14
N TYR A 238 -17.00 18.30 -4.30
CA TYR A 238 -15.83 18.43 -3.43
C TYR A 238 -15.16 19.82 -3.44
N CYS A 239 -15.37 20.62 -4.50
CA CYS A 239 -14.86 22.00 -4.54
C CYS A 239 -15.66 22.98 -3.66
N HIS A 240 -16.93 22.65 -3.34
CA HIS A 240 -17.82 23.60 -2.67
C HIS A 240 -18.75 22.94 -1.62
N GLY A 241 -18.83 21.62 -1.58
CA GLY A 241 -19.72 20.86 -0.70
C GLY A 241 -19.01 20.24 0.50
N LEU A 242 -19.79 19.53 1.32
CA LEU A 242 -19.31 18.67 2.39
C LEU A 242 -19.35 17.17 1.98
N THR A 243 -19.67 16.89 0.73
CA THR A 243 -19.74 15.57 0.13
C THR A 243 -18.92 15.53 -1.14
N MET A 244 -18.58 14.33 -1.63
CA MET A 244 -17.82 14.19 -2.87
C MET A 244 -18.70 14.37 -4.11
N THR A 245 -19.97 13.94 -4.01
CA THR A 245 -20.92 13.91 -5.13
C THR A 245 -22.29 14.47 -4.74
N GLY A 246 -23.10 14.80 -5.72
CA GLY A 246 -24.42 15.34 -5.52
C GLY A 246 -25.49 14.73 -6.46
N ARG A 247 -26.67 15.36 -6.47
CA ARG A 247 -27.85 14.87 -7.22
C ARG A 247 -27.64 14.74 -8.73
N ALA A 248 -26.70 15.50 -9.31
CA ALA A 248 -26.38 15.39 -10.74
C ALA A 248 -25.80 14.01 -11.05
N LEU A 249 -24.82 13.56 -10.25
CA LEU A 249 -24.23 12.23 -10.41
C LEU A 249 -25.26 11.11 -10.09
N GLU A 250 -26.10 11.29 -9.06
CA GLU A 250 -27.16 10.33 -8.72
C GLU A 250 -28.10 10.10 -9.90
N ARG A 251 -28.52 11.17 -10.60
CA ARG A 251 -29.38 11.09 -11.81
C ARG A 251 -28.67 10.40 -12.96
N LEU A 252 -27.40 10.72 -13.19
CA LEU A 252 -26.61 10.14 -14.26
C LEU A 252 -26.41 8.62 -14.05
N LEU A 253 -26.11 8.20 -12.82
CA LEU A 253 -25.83 6.80 -12.47
C LEU A 253 -27.10 5.99 -12.10
N GLY A 254 -28.30 6.59 -12.31
CA GLY A 254 -29.58 5.87 -12.17
C GLY A 254 -30.04 5.61 -10.73
N GLY A 255 -29.59 6.43 -9.74
CA GLY A 255 -30.05 6.33 -8.35
C GLY A 255 -29.08 6.93 -7.33
N PRO A 256 -29.46 7.01 -6.05
CA PRO A 256 -28.67 7.64 -5.01
C PRO A 256 -27.37 6.87 -4.72
N ALA A 257 -26.42 7.56 -4.09
CA ALA A 257 -25.26 6.91 -3.51
C ALA A 257 -25.69 5.84 -2.48
N ARG A 258 -24.95 4.72 -2.43
CA ARG A 258 -25.20 3.65 -1.46
C ARG A 258 -24.97 4.17 -0.04
N LYS A 259 -25.88 3.86 0.87
CA LYS A 259 -25.69 4.18 2.29
C LYS A 259 -24.56 3.31 2.87
N PRO A 260 -23.66 3.87 3.68
CA PRO A 260 -22.65 3.07 4.39
C PRO A 260 -23.28 1.86 5.08
N GLU A 261 -22.56 0.74 5.10
CA GLU A 261 -22.93 -0.54 5.73
C GLU A 261 -24.22 -1.21 5.16
N SER A 262 -24.89 -0.64 4.15
CA SER A 262 -25.96 -1.35 3.45
C SER A 262 -25.38 -2.45 2.53
N PRO A 263 -26.16 -3.46 2.12
CA PRO A 263 -25.70 -4.50 1.20
C PRO A 263 -25.13 -3.92 -0.10
N VAL A 264 -24.04 -4.49 -0.58
CA VAL A 264 -23.47 -4.19 -1.91
C VAL A 264 -24.30 -4.94 -2.96
N THR A 265 -24.73 -4.23 -4.01
CA THR A 265 -25.51 -4.81 -5.11
C THR A 265 -24.68 -4.90 -6.39
N GLN A 266 -25.24 -5.49 -7.45
CA GLN A 266 -24.59 -5.57 -8.76
C GLN A 266 -24.20 -4.17 -9.30
N ARG A 267 -25.03 -3.16 -9.02
CA ARG A 267 -24.76 -1.78 -9.41
C ARG A 267 -23.43 -1.26 -8.86
N GLU A 268 -23.17 -1.46 -7.58
CA GLU A 268 -21.90 -1.04 -6.95
C GLU A 268 -20.71 -1.83 -7.49
N MET A 269 -20.89 -3.12 -7.81
CA MET A 269 -19.87 -3.95 -8.46
C MET A 269 -19.55 -3.43 -9.87
N ASP A 270 -20.56 -3.12 -10.68
CA ASP A 270 -20.40 -2.60 -12.04
C ASP A 270 -19.79 -1.19 -12.04
N LEU A 271 -20.16 -0.34 -11.07
CA LEU A 271 -19.54 0.98 -10.88
C LEU A 271 -18.06 0.85 -10.48
N ALA A 272 -17.76 -0.08 -9.54
CA ALA A 272 -16.37 -0.35 -9.12
C ALA A 272 -15.52 -0.85 -10.30
N ARG A 273 -16.04 -1.76 -11.12
CA ARG A 273 -15.35 -2.25 -12.32
C ARG A 273 -15.10 -1.12 -13.31
N SER A 274 -16.10 -0.30 -13.54
CA SER A 274 -16.02 0.76 -14.54
C SER A 274 -15.02 1.85 -14.16
N ILE A 275 -15.02 2.30 -12.90
CA ILE A 275 -14.03 3.30 -12.47
C ILE A 275 -12.62 2.72 -12.38
N GLN A 276 -12.48 1.43 -12.03
CA GLN A 276 -11.19 0.77 -12.01
C GLN A 276 -10.58 0.70 -13.42
N GLU A 277 -11.38 0.39 -14.44
CA GLU A 277 -10.93 0.33 -15.84
C GLU A 277 -10.47 1.71 -16.35
N ILE A 278 -11.22 2.76 -16.04
CA ILE A 278 -10.82 4.15 -16.33
C ILE A 278 -9.50 4.51 -15.64
N THR A 279 -9.37 4.14 -14.36
CA THR A 279 -8.16 4.41 -13.57
C THR A 279 -6.94 3.72 -14.15
N GLU A 280 -7.06 2.45 -14.49
CA GLU A 280 -5.98 1.67 -15.10
C GLU A 280 -5.53 2.25 -16.44
N GLU A 281 -6.48 2.71 -17.25
CA GLU A 281 -6.17 3.35 -18.54
C GLU A 281 -5.40 4.66 -18.34
N VAL A 282 -5.87 5.53 -17.45
CA VAL A 282 -5.21 6.80 -17.15
C VAL A 282 -3.79 6.56 -16.63
N MET A 283 -3.63 5.65 -15.65
CA MET A 283 -2.33 5.30 -15.10
C MET A 283 -1.37 4.78 -16.18
N LEU A 284 -1.86 3.94 -17.09
CA LEU A 284 -1.04 3.39 -18.18
C LEU A 284 -0.66 4.47 -19.21
N ARG A 285 -1.57 5.38 -19.55
CA ARG A 285 -1.27 6.52 -20.46
C ARG A 285 -0.24 7.45 -19.83
N MET A 286 -0.39 7.82 -18.55
CA MET A 286 0.59 8.64 -17.84
C MET A 286 1.97 7.97 -17.79
N ALA A 287 2.02 6.66 -17.54
CA ALA A 287 3.27 5.90 -17.55
C ALA A 287 3.94 5.88 -18.94
N ARG A 288 3.17 5.71 -20.02
CA ARG A 288 3.68 5.79 -21.40
C ARG A 288 4.20 7.20 -21.72
N HIS A 289 3.47 8.23 -21.29
CA HIS A 289 3.89 9.61 -21.49
C HIS A 289 5.16 9.94 -20.68
N ALA A 290 5.26 9.46 -19.43
CA ALA A 290 6.46 9.61 -18.61
C ALA A 290 7.69 8.99 -19.28
N HIS A 291 7.54 7.80 -19.88
CA HIS A 291 8.62 7.18 -20.63
C HIS A 291 8.98 7.97 -21.90
N ALA A 292 7.98 8.41 -22.68
CA ALA A 292 8.21 9.22 -23.89
C ALA A 292 8.90 10.55 -23.57
N LEU A 293 8.58 11.16 -22.43
CA LEU A 293 9.15 12.43 -22.01
C LEU A 293 10.58 12.29 -21.46
N THR A 294 10.89 11.19 -20.76
CA THR A 294 12.17 11.02 -20.06
C THR A 294 13.16 10.12 -20.79
N GLY A 295 12.67 9.18 -21.59
CA GLY A 295 13.50 8.13 -22.24
C GLY A 295 14.11 7.14 -21.25
N LEU A 296 13.72 7.17 -19.97
CA LEU A 296 14.34 6.35 -18.92
C LEU A 296 13.71 4.96 -18.83
N PRO A 297 14.50 3.90 -18.59
CA PRO A 297 14.01 2.51 -18.62
C PRO A 297 13.23 2.12 -17.35
N ASN A 298 13.42 2.82 -16.23
CA ASN A 298 12.85 2.47 -14.94
C ASN A 298 11.80 3.48 -14.51
N LEU A 299 10.81 3.04 -13.72
CA LEU A 299 9.76 3.89 -13.18
C LEU A 299 9.64 3.77 -11.67
N CYS A 300 9.61 4.91 -10.98
CA CYS A 300 9.24 5.03 -9.56
C CYS A 300 7.84 5.61 -9.42
N LEU A 301 7.02 5.02 -8.53
CA LEU A 301 5.65 5.47 -8.26
C LEU A 301 5.48 5.91 -6.79
N ALA A 302 4.77 7.02 -6.58
CA ALA A 302 4.27 7.49 -5.27
C ALA A 302 2.94 8.26 -5.41
N GLY A 303 2.41 8.76 -4.28
CA GLY A 303 1.07 9.33 -4.15
C GLY A 303 0.03 8.26 -3.83
N GLY A 304 -1.11 8.67 -3.28
CA GLY A 304 -2.16 7.74 -2.81
C GLY A 304 -2.68 6.80 -3.90
N VAL A 305 -2.74 7.24 -5.18
CA VAL A 305 -3.17 6.40 -6.30
C VAL A 305 -2.16 5.29 -6.62
N ALA A 306 -0.88 5.45 -6.28
CA ALA A 306 0.13 4.38 -6.42
C ALA A 306 -0.13 3.17 -5.50
N LEU A 307 -1.07 3.25 -4.56
CA LEU A 307 -1.59 2.10 -3.82
C LEU A 307 -2.56 1.24 -4.63
N ASN A 308 -2.95 1.67 -5.84
CA ASN A 308 -3.74 0.86 -6.78
C ASN A 308 -2.86 -0.23 -7.42
N CYS A 309 -2.70 -1.33 -6.70
CA CYS A 309 -1.82 -2.43 -7.12
C CYS A 309 -2.28 -3.12 -8.41
N VAL A 310 -3.54 -2.98 -8.82
CA VAL A 310 -4.06 -3.50 -10.10
C VAL A 310 -3.51 -2.67 -11.25
N GLY A 311 -3.62 -1.34 -11.16
CA GLY A 311 -3.03 -0.41 -12.13
C GLY A 311 -1.51 -0.55 -12.22
N ASN A 312 -0.83 -0.69 -11.06
CA ASN A 312 0.62 -0.91 -11.03
C ASN A 312 1.02 -2.21 -11.75
N GLY A 313 0.29 -3.32 -11.51
CA GLY A 313 0.51 -4.58 -12.21
C GLY A 313 0.30 -4.47 -13.72
N ARG A 314 -0.68 -3.65 -14.15
CA ARG A 314 -0.92 -3.37 -15.56
C ARG A 314 0.19 -2.54 -16.19
N ILE A 315 0.69 -1.51 -15.47
CA ILE A 315 1.87 -0.73 -15.93
C ILE A 315 3.07 -1.64 -16.12
N LEU A 316 3.33 -2.57 -15.20
CA LEU A 316 4.45 -3.49 -15.30
C LEU A 316 4.34 -4.40 -16.54
N ARG A 317 3.13 -4.92 -16.83
CA ARG A 317 2.92 -5.86 -17.96
C ARG A 317 2.79 -5.19 -19.34
N GLU A 318 2.10 -4.03 -19.39
CA GLU A 318 1.70 -3.38 -20.64
C GLU A 318 2.45 -2.07 -20.91
N GLY A 319 3.13 -1.53 -19.89
CA GLY A 319 3.88 -0.28 -19.97
C GLY A 319 5.23 -0.47 -20.68
N PRO A 320 5.91 0.64 -21.01
CA PRO A 320 7.18 0.62 -21.74
C PRO A 320 8.42 0.43 -20.85
N PHE A 321 8.26 0.45 -19.53
CA PHE A 321 9.36 0.39 -18.58
C PHE A 321 9.90 -1.04 -18.40
N GLU A 322 11.20 -1.15 -18.19
CA GLU A 322 11.86 -2.44 -17.90
C GLU A 322 11.57 -2.86 -16.46
N GLU A 323 11.62 -1.89 -15.52
CA GLU A 323 11.39 -2.14 -14.10
C GLU A 323 10.51 -1.08 -13.46
N LEU A 324 9.79 -1.51 -12.44
CA LEU A 324 8.88 -0.68 -11.65
C LEU A 324 9.20 -0.82 -10.16
N TRP A 325 9.34 0.32 -9.48
CA TRP A 325 9.44 0.38 -8.04
C TRP A 325 8.35 1.31 -7.46
N VAL A 326 7.64 0.83 -6.45
CA VAL A 326 6.54 1.58 -5.81
C VAL A 326 6.91 1.82 -4.36
N GLN A 327 6.80 3.08 -3.91
CA GLN A 327 7.02 3.42 -2.50
C GLN A 327 6.04 2.65 -1.60
N PRO A 328 6.51 1.82 -0.62
CA PRO A 328 5.63 1.06 0.26
C PRO A 328 4.66 1.92 1.08
N ALA A 329 5.08 3.12 1.49
CA ALA A 329 4.24 4.12 2.12
C ALA A 329 3.85 5.21 1.10
N ALA A 330 3.26 4.82 -0.05
CA ALA A 330 3.03 5.72 -1.18
C ALA A 330 2.12 6.92 -0.90
N GLY A 331 1.23 6.84 0.10
CA GLY A 331 0.40 7.97 0.55
C GLY A 331 1.21 9.01 1.34
N ASP A 332 0.50 9.95 1.99
CA ASP A 332 1.08 11.12 2.68
C ASP A 332 2.09 10.76 3.79
N ALA A 333 1.95 9.58 4.42
CA ALA A 333 2.94 9.10 5.39
C ALA A 333 4.36 9.04 4.80
N GLY A 334 4.49 8.63 3.54
CA GLY A 334 5.77 8.60 2.83
C GLY A 334 6.33 10.00 2.56
N GLY A 335 5.49 11.03 2.54
CA GLY A 335 5.91 12.42 2.43
C GLY A 335 6.86 12.85 3.56
N ALA A 336 6.69 12.30 4.77
CA ALA A 336 7.64 12.52 5.88
C ALA A 336 9.05 12.04 5.52
N LEU A 337 9.16 10.83 4.97
CA LEU A 337 10.45 10.30 4.50
C LEU A 337 10.96 11.11 3.30
N GLY A 338 10.06 11.44 2.38
CA GLY A 338 10.40 12.16 1.15
C GLY A 338 11.02 13.52 1.41
N ILE A 339 10.44 14.32 2.30
CA ILE A 339 11.02 15.64 2.65
C ILE A 339 12.38 15.48 3.33
N ALA A 340 12.58 14.49 4.20
CA ALA A 340 13.87 14.26 4.84
C ALA A 340 14.96 13.92 3.81
N LEU A 341 14.65 13.05 2.84
CA LEU A 341 15.55 12.69 1.75
C LEU A 341 15.78 13.85 0.76
N ALA A 342 14.76 14.64 0.44
CA ALA A 342 14.89 15.83 -0.39
C ALA A 342 15.82 16.87 0.27
N LEU A 343 15.71 17.08 1.59
CA LEU A 343 16.60 17.95 2.33
C LEU A 343 18.05 17.45 2.28
N TRP A 344 18.28 16.14 2.43
CA TRP A 344 19.61 15.55 2.35
C TRP A 344 20.23 15.68 0.95
N HIS A 345 19.52 15.22 -0.07
CA HIS A 345 20.08 15.10 -1.42
C HIS A 345 20.07 16.42 -2.20
N ARG A 346 18.95 17.17 -2.16
CA ARG A 346 18.79 18.39 -2.95
C ARG A 346 19.24 19.64 -2.21
N TYR A 347 18.72 19.85 -0.98
CA TYR A 347 19.03 21.07 -0.23
C TYR A 347 20.47 21.09 0.25
N LEU A 348 20.96 19.99 0.84
CA LEU A 348 22.33 19.86 1.31
C LEU A 348 23.29 19.34 0.23
N GLY A 349 22.79 18.97 -0.95
CA GLY A 349 23.61 18.56 -2.10
C GLY A 349 24.37 17.24 -1.92
N GLN A 350 23.94 16.37 -1.01
CA GLN A 350 24.65 15.15 -0.67
C GLN A 350 24.39 14.02 -1.68
N PRO A 351 25.41 13.18 -1.98
CA PRO A 351 25.25 12.08 -2.91
C PRO A 351 24.34 10.99 -2.35
N ARG A 352 23.76 10.16 -3.23
CA ARG A 352 23.07 8.94 -2.82
C ARG A 352 24.10 7.88 -2.40
N ILE A 353 23.82 7.19 -1.30
CA ILE A 353 24.68 6.14 -0.75
C ILE A 353 24.71 4.91 -1.67
N SER A 354 23.59 4.64 -2.36
CA SER A 354 23.45 3.53 -3.30
C SER A 354 24.47 3.56 -4.44
N ALA A 355 24.84 4.74 -4.94
CA ALA A 355 25.84 4.90 -6.00
C ALA A 355 27.24 4.39 -5.62
N GLN A 356 27.57 4.33 -4.33
CA GLN A 356 28.86 3.83 -3.85
C GLN A 356 28.89 2.32 -3.53
N ARG A 357 27.71 1.68 -3.34
CA ARG A 357 27.59 0.27 -2.97
C ARG A 357 27.04 -0.63 -4.08
N ALA A 358 26.66 -0.07 -5.23
CA ALA A 358 25.96 -0.80 -6.27
C ALA A 358 26.90 -1.64 -7.14
N GLY A 359 26.89 -2.94 -6.92
CA GLY A 359 26.99 -3.90 -8.02
C GLY A 359 25.75 -3.69 -8.90
N ARG A 360 25.90 -3.69 -10.22
CA ARG A 360 24.81 -3.44 -11.18
C ARG A 360 23.55 -4.22 -10.82
N TRP A 361 22.44 -3.51 -10.60
CA TRP A 361 21.10 -4.09 -10.64
C TRP A 361 20.90 -4.75 -11.99
N GLN A 362 20.60 -6.02 -12.01
CA GLN A 362 20.16 -6.73 -13.22
C GLN A 362 18.70 -7.12 -12.98
N GLY A 363 17.80 -6.24 -13.38
CA GLY A 363 16.36 -6.47 -13.34
C GLY A 363 15.94 -7.60 -14.26
N SER A 364 14.74 -8.10 -14.02
CA SER A 364 14.06 -9.00 -14.92
C SER A 364 13.84 -8.33 -16.27
N ARG A 365 14.53 -8.81 -17.31
CA ARG A 365 14.28 -8.36 -18.68
C ARG A 365 12.95 -8.95 -19.16
N ARG A 366 12.03 -8.07 -19.54
CA ARG A 366 10.81 -8.45 -20.24
C ARG A 366 11.21 -9.16 -21.54
N ALA A 367 10.91 -10.44 -21.69
CA ALA A 367 10.87 -11.10 -22.97
C ALA A 367 9.62 -10.61 -23.71
N VAL A 368 9.75 -9.55 -24.49
CA VAL A 368 8.65 -9.05 -25.33
C VAL A 368 8.53 -9.97 -26.53
N SER A 369 7.65 -10.96 -26.45
CA SER A 369 7.07 -11.56 -27.64
C SER A 369 5.85 -10.75 -28.04
N VAL A 370 6.03 -9.74 -28.89
CA VAL A 370 4.93 -9.08 -29.57
C VAL A 370 4.41 -10.04 -30.64
N SER A 371 3.34 -10.76 -30.31
CA SER A 371 2.53 -11.44 -31.32
C SER A 371 1.39 -10.50 -31.71
N THR A 372 1.64 -9.62 -32.68
CA THR A 372 0.59 -8.99 -33.46
C THR A 372 0.28 -9.90 -34.63
N SER A 373 -0.82 -10.68 -34.55
CA SER A 373 -1.61 -11.04 -35.73
C SER A 373 -2.84 -11.85 -35.32
N VAL A 374 -3.99 -11.30 -35.61
CA VAL A 374 -5.24 -12.07 -35.82
C VAL A 374 -5.05 -12.85 -37.11
N PRO A 375 -5.23 -14.16 -37.18
CA PRO A 375 -5.25 -14.86 -38.46
C PRO A 375 -6.69 -15.10 -38.89
N VAL A 376 -7.02 -14.58 -40.05
CA VAL A 376 -8.04 -15.16 -40.91
C VAL A 376 -7.40 -16.30 -41.69
N GLY A 377 -7.88 -17.52 -41.52
CA GLY A 377 -7.99 -18.59 -42.50
C GLY A 377 -6.76 -19.39 -42.96
N ALA A 378 -6.85 -20.70 -42.73
CA ALA A 378 -6.42 -21.84 -43.56
C ALA A 378 -4.95 -22.31 -43.56
N GLY A 379 -4.73 -23.48 -42.95
CA GLY A 379 -3.97 -24.58 -43.50
C GLY A 379 -2.45 -24.56 -43.40
N GLY A 380 -1.85 -25.49 -42.60
CA GLY A 380 -0.51 -25.97 -42.86
C GLY A 380 0.42 -26.10 -41.65
N ALA A 381 0.73 -27.36 -41.32
CA ALA A 381 1.89 -27.95 -40.61
C ALA A 381 2.33 -27.41 -39.23
N PRO A 382 2.70 -28.29 -38.28
CA PRO A 382 3.11 -27.92 -36.93
C PRO A 382 4.55 -27.38 -36.89
N PRO A 383 4.83 -26.44 -35.98
CA PRO A 383 6.21 -25.99 -35.77
C PRO A 383 6.97 -26.97 -34.87
N VAL A 384 8.23 -27.14 -35.24
CA VAL A 384 9.26 -27.96 -34.61
C VAL A 384 9.52 -27.43 -33.20
N GLU A 385 9.42 -28.29 -32.20
CA GLU A 385 9.86 -28.06 -30.84
C GLU A 385 11.36 -27.86 -30.75
N SER A 386 11.85 -26.73 -30.33
CA SER A 386 13.23 -26.54 -29.91
C SER A 386 13.33 -26.84 -28.39
N ASN A 387 13.63 -28.09 -28.07
CA ASN A 387 14.03 -28.53 -26.74
C ASN A 387 15.46 -28.07 -26.45
N GLY A 388 15.65 -26.89 -25.82
CA GLY A 388 16.86 -26.54 -25.12
C GLY A 388 16.65 -26.76 -23.60
N PRO A 389 17.63 -27.36 -22.88
CA PRO A 389 17.49 -27.55 -21.44
C PRO A 389 17.43 -26.19 -20.71
N PRO A 390 16.69 -26.09 -19.58
CA PRO A 390 16.68 -24.86 -18.79
C PRO A 390 18.11 -24.56 -18.32
N VAL A 391 18.60 -23.37 -18.63
CA VAL A 391 19.90 -22.87 -18.16
C VAL A 391 19.85 -22.78 -16.65
N SER A 392 20.50 -23.70 -15.96
CA SER A 392 20.73 -23.62 -14.51
C SER A 392 21.60 -22.38 -14.22
N ARG A 393 21.03 -21.41 -13.50
CA ARG A 393 21.79 -20.24 -13.04
C ARG A 393 22.83 -20.68 -12.01
N SER A 394 24.06 -20.21 -12.18
CA SER A 394 25.17 -20.48 -11.26
C SER A 394 24.96 -19.77 -9.92
N ALA A 395 25.41 -20.41 -8.83
CA ALA A 395 25.36 -19.89 -7.45
C ALA A 395 26.21 -18.61 -7.19
N ASP A 396 26.87 -18.08 -8.22
CA ASP A 396 27.80 -16.94 -8.15
C ASP A 396 27.24 -15.61 -8.67
N GLU A 397 25.89 -15.44 -8.73
CA GLU A 397 25.33 -14.11 -9.04
C GLU A 397 25.58 -13.18 -7.84
N PRO A 398 26.22 -12.00 -8.06
CA PRO A 398 26.41 -11.03 -6.96
C PRO A 398 25.06 -10.60 -6.40
N PRO A 399 24.98 -10.29 -5.08
CA PRO A 399 23.72 -9.88 -4.46
C PRO A 399 23.18 -8.67 -5.20
N ARG A 400 21.94 -8.80 -5.69
CA ARG A 400 21.22 -7.70 -6.36
C ARG A 400 21.15 -6.50 -5.45
N CYS A 401 21.33 -5.30 -5.99
CA CYS A 401 21.20 -4.05 -5.23
C CYS A 401 19.82 -4.00 -4.58
N ARG A 402 19.78 -3.83 -3.25
CA ARG A 402 18.54 -3.69 -2.48
C ARG A 402 18.16 -2.22 -2.45
N ASP A 403 16.87 -1.95 -2.38
CA ASP A 403 16.42 -0.61 -2.07
C ASP A 403 16.76 -0.21 -0.61
N GLU A 404 16.71 1.09 -0.32
CA GLU A 404 17.04 1.64 0.99
C GLU A 404 15.88 1.57 2.01
N MET A 405 14.71 1.03 1.59
CA MET A 405 13.55 0.87 2.49
C MET A 405 13.70 -0.31 3.46
N LYS A 406 14.74 -1.14 3.31
CA LYS A 406 15.02 -2.26 4.22
C LYS A 406 13.79 -3.16 4.45
N GLY A 407 13.04 -3.46 3.39
CA GLY A 407 11.79 -4.22 3.47
C GLY A 407 10.62 -3.43 4.09
N SER A 408 10.76 -2.13 4.22
CA SER A 408 9.85 -1.22 4.95
C SER A 408 9.80 -1.44 6.46
N PHE A 409 10.71 -2.24 7.03
CA PHE A 409 10.80 -2.52 8.47
C PHE A 409 11.52 -1.38 9.20
N LEU A 410 10.85 -0.23 9.32
CA LEU A 410 11.41 1.01 9.87
C LEU A 410 10.78 1.43 11.21
N GLY A 411 9.70 0.77 11.62
CA GLY A 411 8.95 1.05 12.84
C GLY A 411 9.49 0.32 14.10
N PRO A 412 8.76 0.35 15.22
CA PRO A 412 9.16 -0.23 16.51
C PRO A 412 9.45 -1.74 16.46
N ALA A 413 10.42 -2.16 17.29
CA ALA A 413 10.73 -3.56 17.56
C ALA A 413 10.76 -3.79 19.07
N PHE A 414 10.58 -5.05 19.48
CA PHE A 414 10.63 -5.47 20.88
C PHE A 414 11.54 -6.70 20.98
N SER A 415 12.44 -6.70 21.96
CA SER A 415 13.35 -7.84 22.16
C SER A 415 12.62 -9.04 22.79
N GLU A 416 13.22 -10.23 22.63
CA GLU A 416 12.71 -11.45 23.29
C GLU A 416 12.65 -11.30 24.81
N GLU A 417 13.60 -10.57 25.42
CA GLU A 417 13.64 -10.31 26.85
C GLU A 417 12.47 -9.40 27.28
N GLN A 418 12.20 -8.34 26.52
CA GLN A 418 11.06 -7.45 26.79
C GLN A 418 9.74 -8.19 26.68
N ILE A 419 9.55 -9.00 25.63
CA ILE A 419 8.35 -9.81 25.44
C ILE A 419 8.20 -10.85 26.53
N GLY A 420 9.28 -11.58 26.87
CA GLY A 420 9.27 -12.60 27.93
C GLY A 420 8.96 -12.03 29.31
N ALA A 421 9.54 -10.88 29.66
CA ALA A 421 9.26 -10.18 30.91
C ALA A 421 7.79 -9.75 30.98
N TRP A 422 7.26 -9.15 29.91
CA TRP A 422 5.86 -8.74 29.82
C TRP A 422 4.90 -9.93 29.93
N LEU A 423 5.16 -11.05 29.22
CA LEU A 423 4.33 -12.25 29.31
C LEU A 423 4.29 -12.82 30.74
N ALA A 424 5.44 -12.85 31.43
CA ALA A 424 5.56 -13.30 32.80
C ALA A 424 4.82 -12.39 33.79
N GLU A 425 4.93 -11.07 33.63
CA GLU A 425 4.24 -10.07 34.44
C GLU A 425 2.71 -10.19 34.33
N GLN A 426 2.22 -10.43 33.10
CA GLN A 426 0.79 -10.59 32.84
C GLN A 426 0.26 -11.98 33.19
N GLY A 427 1.14 -12.95 33.44
CA GLY A 427 0.78 -14.35 33.69
C GLY A 427 0.18 -15.06 32.47
N TYR A 428 0.54 -14.63 31.25
CA TYR A 428 0.03 -15.24 30.01
C TYR A 428 0.82 -16.50 29.67
N PRO A 429 0.17 -17.69 29.55
CA PRO A 429 0.83 -18.93 29.16
C PRO A 429 1.43 -18.80 27.75
N ALA A 430 2.73 -19.01 27.65
CA ALA A 430 3.46 -19.00 26.40
C ALA A 430 4.55 -20.07 26.40
N ARG A 431 4.75 -20.74 25.27
CA ARG A 431 5.85 -21.67 25.06
C ARG A 431 6.95 -20.98 24.28
N ARG A 432 8.16 -20.93 24.87
CA ARG A 432 9.34 -20.44 24.16
C ARG A 432 9.94 -21.55 23.31
N PHE A 433 10.28 -21.23 22.06
CA PHE A 433 10.95 -22.11 21.12
C PHE A 433 12.37 -21.65 20.84
N GLU A 434 13.25 -22.59 20.53
CA GLU A 434 14.51 -22.27 19.86
C GLU A 434 14.21 -21.70 18.46
N ARG A 435 14.95 -20.64 18.05
CA ARG A 435 14.72 -19.97 16.75
C ARG A 435 14.71 -20.94 15.57
N GLY A 436 15.58 -21.96 15.55
CA GLY A 436 15.64 -22.95 14.48
C GLY A 436 14.47 -23.94 14.43
N ALA A 437 13.78 -24.17 15.56
CA ALA A 437 12.64 -25.09 15.65
C ALA A 437 11.29 -24.43 15.40
N LEU A 438 11.20 -23.11 15.60
CA LEU A 438 9.96 -22.34 15.50
C LEU A 438 9.33 -22.39 14.09
N PRO A 439 10.07 -22.23 12.98
CA PRO A 439 9.49 -22.25 11.64
C PRO A 439 8.73 -23.54 11.34
N ALA A 440 9.31 -24.70 11.67
CA ALA A 440 8.68 -26.00 11.45
C ALA A 440 7.42 -26.18 12.29
N HIS A 441 7.40 -25.65 13.53
CA HIS A 441 6.21 -25.68 14.38
C HIS A 441 5.08 -24.82 13.81
N VAL A 442 5.36 -23.58 13.44
CA VAL A 442 4.37 -22.64 12.87
C VAL A 442 3.84 -23.16 11.53
N ALA A 443 4.72 -23.70 10.67
CA ALA A 443 4.33 -24.30 9.40
C ALA A 443 3.34 -25.48 9.58
N ARG A 444 3.54 -26.30 10.62
CA ARG A 444 2.61 -27.40 10.95
C ARG A 444 1.25 -26.87 11.39
N LEU A 445 1.20 -25.88 12.29
CA LEU A 445 -0.06 -25.25 12.70
C LEU A 445 -0.83 -24.70 11.49
N ALA A 446 -0.11 -24.00 10.58
CA ALA A 446 -0.72 -23.49 9.36
C ALA A 446 -1.23 -24.61 8.44
N ALA A 447 -0.48 -25.72 8.27
CA ALA A 447 -0.88 -26.85 7.45
C ALA A 447 -2.11 -27.59 8.02
N GLU A 448 -2.37 -27.47 9.32
CA GLU A 448 -3.58 -27.91 10.02
C GLU A 448 -4.75 -26.92 9.90
N GLU A 449 -4.65 -25.95 8.98
CA GLU A 449 -5.63 -24.86 8.73
C GLU A 449 -5.82 -23.89 9.91
N GLN A 450 -4.88 -23.83 10.85
CA GLN A 450 -4.92 -22.83 11.94
C GLN A 450 -4.55 -21.45 11.45
N VAL A 451 -5.17 -20.42 12.05
CA VAL A 451 -4.90 -19.00 11.75
C VAL A 451 -3.96 -18.45 12.82
N ILE A 452 -2.83 -17.91 12.38
CA ILE A 452 -1.72 -17.56 13.25
C ILE A 452 -1.43 -16.07 13.15
N GLY A 453 -1.44 -15.37 14.29
CA GLY A 453 -0.86 -14.02 14.41
C GLY A 453 0.67 -14.13 14.46
N LEU A 454 1.35 -13.35 13.64
CA LEU A 454 2.82 -13.27 13.59
C LEU A 454 3.28 -11.86 13.91
N PHE A 455 4.05 -11.72 14.98
CA PHE A 455 4.65 -10.50 15.47
C PHE A 455 6.15 -10.71 15.62
N GLN A 456 6.96 -10.09 14.76
CA GLN A 456 8.41 -10.26 14.76
C GLN A 456 9.14 -9.01 14.26
N GLY A 457 10.36 -8.81 14.71
CA GLY A 457 11.26 -7.77 14.24
C GLY A 457 10.66 -6.37 14.30
N ARG A 458 11.17 -5.48 13.43
CA ARG A 458 10.64 -4.12 13.31
C ARG A 458 9.30 -4.12 12.58
N MET A 459 8.43 -3.17 12.98
CA MET A 459 7.16 -2.93 12.33
C MET A 459 7.33 -2.30 10.94
N GLU A 460 6.41 -2.59 10.04
CA GLU A 460 6.35 -2.00 8.70
C GLU A 460 5.96 -0.51 8.73
N PHE A 461 6.62 0.30 7.89
CA PHE A 461 6.22 1.66 7.56
C PHE A 461 5.41 1.67 6.27
N GLY A 462 4.11 1.99 6.37
CA GLY A 462 3.15 1.94 5.26
C GLY A 462 1.87 1.15 5.60
N PRO A 463 0.91 1.07 4.67
CA PRO A 463 -0.43 0.52 4.94
C PRO A 463 -0.49 -1.02 4.85
N ARG A 464 0.60 -1.70 4.48
CA ARG A 464 0.63 -3.16 4.28
C ARG A 464 1.42 -3.86 5.38
N ALA A 465 0.89 -5.00 5.86
CA ALA A 465 1.65 -5.93 6.68
C ALA A 465 2.49 -6.82 5.76
N LEU A 466 3.79 -6.88 6.04
CA LEU A 466 4.78 -7.54 5.19
C LEU A 466 5.50 -8.70 5.90
N GLY A 467 4.99 -9.12 7.05
CA GLY A 467 5.54 -10.21 7.86
C GLY A 467 6.00 -9.78 9.25
N GLY A 468 6.07 -8.49 9.55
CA GLY A 468 6.39 -7.99 10.89
C GLY A 468 5.19 -8.00 11.83
N ARG A 469 4.02 -7.62 11.34
CA ARG A 469 2.73 -7.53 12.08
C ARG A 469 1.63 -8.15 11.24
N SER A 470 1.66 -9.48 11.08
CA SER A 470 0.86 -10.22 10.11
C SER A 470 -0.09 -11.22 10.76
N ILE A 471 -1.14 -11.58 10.03
CA ILE A 471 -1.90 -12.81 10.23
C ILE A 471 -1.62 -13.70 9.03
N ILE A 472 -1.22 -14.94 9.29
CA ILE A 472 -0.86 -15.93 8.28
C ILE A 472 -1.76 -17.15 8.36
N GLY A 473 -1.90 -17.86 7.23
CA GLY A 473 -2.71 -19.08 7.14
C GLY A 473 -2.44 -19.84 5.86
N ASP A 474 -3.06 -21.02 5.72
CA ASP A 474 -2.91 -21.88 4.56
C ASP A 474 -3.62 -21.34 3.32
N ALA A 475 -2.85 -21.02 2.27
CA ALA A 475 -3.38 -20.53 1.02
C ALA A 475 -4.16 -21.61 0.22
N ARG A 476 -3.93 -22.90 0.50
CA ARG A 476 -4.55 -24.05 -0.16
C ARG A 476 -5.98 -24.31 0.35
N SER A 477 -6.29 -23.87 1.58
CA SER A 477 -7.61 -24.11 2.19
C SER A 477 -8.73 -23.28 1.51
N PRO A 478 -9.76 -23.91 0.97
CA PRO A 478 -10.89 -23.20 0.37
C PRO A 478 -11.75 -22.46 1.41
N ARG A 479 -11.61 -22.78 2.70
CA ARG A 479 -12.36 -22.13 3.79
C ARG A 479 -11.62 -20.95 4.40
N MET A 480 -10.28 -20.87 4.24
CA MET A 480 -9.44 -19.89 4.92
C MET A 480 -9.88 -18.46 4.67
N GLN A 481 -10.25 -18.10 3.43
CA GLN A 481 -10.74 -16.76 3.11
C GLN A 481 -11.99 -16.39 3.93
N SER A 482 -12.98 -17.28 3.99
CA SER A 482 -14.22 -17.04 4.73
C SER A 482 -13.96 -16.97 6.24
N VAL A 483 -13.17 -17.89 6.78
CA VAL A 483 -12.80 -17.89 8.21
C VAL A 483 -12.12 -16.57 8.58
N MET A 484 -11.10 -16.17 7.84
CA MET A 484 -10.35 -14.97 8.16
C MET A 484 -11.17 -13.68 8.00
N ASN A 485 -12.05 -13.58 6.98
CA ASN A 485 -12.90 -12.39 6.81
C ASN A 485 -13.99 -12.29 7.89
N LEU A 486 -14.68 -13.39 8.21
CA LEU A 486 -15.84 -13.36 9.08
C LEU A 486 -15.48 -13.44 10.57
N LYS A 487 -14.49 -14.27 10.93
CA LYS A 487 -14.17 -14.61 12.33
C LYS A 487 -12.99 -13.83 12.92
N ILE A 488 -12.18 -13.23 12.06
CA ILE A 488 -10.98 -12.51 12.48
C ILE A 488 -11.05 -11.03 12.09
N LYS A 489 -11.34 -10.75 10.80
CA LYS A 489 -11.39 -9.37 10.31
C LYS A 489 -12.74 -8.68 10.54
N PHE A 490 -13.81 -9.43 10.77
CA PHE A 490 -15.17 -8.89 10.91
C PHE A 490 -15.54 -7.91 9.80
N ARG A 491 -15.27 -8.30 8.54
CA ARG A 491 -15.40 -7.42 7.37
C ARG A 491 -16.11 -8.10 6.20
N GLU A 492 -16.28 -7.35 5.13
CA GLU A 492 -16.92 -7.80 3.91
C GLU A 492 -16.20 -9.03 3.33
N SER A 493 -16.98 -10.08 2.98
CA SER A 493 -16.43 -11.36 2.52
C SER A 493 -15.78 -11.30 1.14
N PHE A 494 -16.15 -10.33 0.30
CA PHE A 494 -15.59 -10.19 -1.06
C PHE A 494 -14.11 -9.76 -1.09
N ARG A 495 -13.56 -9.32 0.02
CA ARG A 495 -12.17 -8.83 0.07
C ARG A 495 -11.18 -9.99 -0.03
N PRO A 496 -10.27 -9.98 -1.04
CA PRO A 496 -9.25 -11.01 -1.17
C PRO A 496 -8.16 -10.86 -0.11
N PHE A 497 -7.42 -11.94 0.12
CA PHE A 497 -6.17 -11.91 0.87
C PHE A 497 -4.98 -11.95 -0.09
N ALA A 498 -3.83 -11.49 0.39
CA ALA A 498 -2.60 -11.46 -0.37
C ALA A 498 -1.80 -12.76 -0.16
N PRO A 499 -1.22 -13.37 -1.21
CA PRO A 499 -0.21 -14.40 -1.07
C PRO A 499 1.13 -13.78 -0.67
N ALA A 500 1.84 -14.45 0.24
CA ALA A 500 3.28 -14.33 0.43
C ALA A 500 3.93 -15.59 -0.15
N VAL A 501 4.88 -15.43 -1.05
CA VAL A 501 5.54 -16.51 -1.80
C VAL A 501 7.06 -16.37 -1.72
N LEU A 502 7.79 -17.49 -1.64
CA LEU A 502 9.24 -17.49 -1.75
C LEU A 502 9.66 -16.88 -3.10
N ARG A 503 10.61 -15.93 -3.08
CA ARG A 503 11.01 -15.20 -4.29
C ARG A 503 11.48 -16.12 -5.41
N GLU A 504 12.23 -17.13 -5.08
CA GLU A 504 12.78 -18.13 -6.01
C GLU A 504 11.70 -19.02 -6.64
N ARG A 505 10.49 -19.07 -6.07
CA ARG A 505 9.36 -19.89 -6.52
C ARG A 505 8.26 -19.07 -7.20
N VAL A 506 8.39 -17.74 -7.27
CA VAL A 506 7.29 -16.85 -7.69
C VAL A 506 6.75 -17.16 -9.09
N GLN A 507 7.63 -17.44 -10.05
CA GLN A 507 7.25 -17.70 -11.45
C GLN A 507 6.46 -19.02 -11.66
N GLU A 508 6.59 -19.98 -10.74
CA GLU A 508 5.84 -21.24 -10.79
C GLU A 508 4.37 -21.06 -10.35
N TRP A 509 4.09 -19.98 -9.57
CA TRP A 509 2.79 -19.74 -8.96
C TRP A 509 2.08 -18.51 -9.50
N PHE A 510 2.83 -17.53 -10.00
CA PHE A 510 2.30 -16.27 -10.53
C PHE A 510 3.00 -15.88 -11.82
N ASP A 511 2.25 -15.23 -12.72
CA ASP A 511 2.80 -14.61 -13.93
C ASP A 511 3.48 -13.28 -13.54
N LEU A 512 4.58 -13.42 -12.83
CA LEU A 512 5.38 -12.31 -12.31
C LEU A 512 6.86 -12.65 -12.43
N ASP A 513 7.56 -11.91 -13.27
CA ASP A 513 9.02 -11.96 -13.36
C ASP A 513 9.61 -10.76 -12.61
N GLY A 514 10.13 -10.99 -11.42
CA GLY A 514 10.71 -9.93 -10.61
C GLY A 514 10.28 -9.95 -9.14
N ASP A 515 10.61 -8.87 -8.44
CA ASP A 515 10.32 -8.68 -7.04
C ASP A 515 9.03 -7.89 -6.82
N SER A 516 8.26 -8.30 -5.83
CA SER A 516 7.11 -7.56 -5.29
C SER A 516 7.15 -7.60 -3.76
N PRO A 517 8.17 -7.01 -3.11
CA PRO A 517 8.35 -7.15 -1.66
C PRO A 517 7.27 -6.43 -0.85
N TYR A 518 6.60 -5.43 -1.44
CA TYR A 518 5.72 -4.48 -0.74
C TYR A 518 4.23 -4.70 -0.97
N MET A 519 3.83 -5.83 -1.62
CA MET A 519 2.40 -6.10 -1.87
C MET A 519 1.70 -5.00 -2.70
N LEU A 520 2.40 -4.38 -3.64
CA LEU A 520 1.89 -3.27 -4.46
C LEU A 520 1.76 -3.62 -5.95
N LEU A 521 1.86 -4.91 -6.28
CA LEU A 521 1.65 -5.44 -7.63
C LEU A 521 0.59 -6.55 -7.61
N VAL A 522 -0.35 -6.48 -8.53
CA VAL A 522 -1.27 -7.58 -8.85
C VAL A 522 -0.76 -8.31 -10.08
N ALA A 523 -0.64 -9.64 -9.97
CA ALA A 523 -0.27 -10.52 -11.06
C ALA A 523 -1.29 -11.65 -11.22
N PRO A 524 -1.47 -12.22 -12.43
CA PRO A 524 -2.24 -13.43 -12.62
C PRO A 524 -1.62 -14.61 -11.87
N VAL A 525 -2.44 -15.50 -11.34
CA VAL A 525 -2.01 -16.82 -10.87
C VAL A 525 -1.59 -17.65 -12.10
N ALA A 526 -0.46 -18.34 -12.02
CA ALA A 526 0.07 -19.16 -13.11
C ALA A 526 -0.97 -20.20 -13.58
N ARG A 527 -1.09 -20.39 -14.88
CA ARG A 527 -2.08 -21.33 -15.45
C ARG A 527 -1.91 -22.77 -14.98
N SER A 528 -0.70 -23.18 -14.66
CA SER A 528 -0.39 -24.48 -14.03
C SER A 528 -1.09 -24.70 -12.68
N GLN A 529 -1.46 -23.61 -12.00
CA GLN A 529 -2.14 -23.65 -10.71
C GLN A 529 -3.68 -23.57 -10.82
N TRP A 530 -4.22 -23.42 -12.05
CA TRP A 530 -5.65 -23.29 -12.23
C TRP A 530 -6.38 -24.62 -12.05
N VAL A 531 -7.52 -24.58 -11.40
CA VAL A 531 -8.44 -25.70 -11.22
C VAL A 531 -9.72 -25.40 -11.97
N ALA A 532 -10.23 -26.37 -12.71
CA ALA A 532 -11.51 -26.21 -13.41
C ALA A 532 -12.65 -26.03 -12.40
N PRO A 533 -13.40 -24.91 -12.46
CA PRO A 533 -14.51 -24.70 -11.55
C PRO A 533 -15.61 -25.74 -11.81
N PRO A 534 -16.36 -26.14 -10.76
CA PRO A 534 -17.50 -27.05 -10.89
C PRO A 534 -18.51 -26.57 -11.97
N ALA A 535 -19.17 -27.49 -12.67
CA ALA A 535 -20.08 -27.13 -13.76
C ALA A 535 -21.21 -26.17 -13.33
N GLN A 536 -21.69 -26.29 -12.08
CA GLN A 536 -22.71 -25.41 -11.50
C GLN A 536 -22.16 -23.98 -11.28
N ALA A 537 -20.86 -23.83 -10.99
CA ALA A 537 -20.24 -22.54 -10.75
C ALA A 537 -20.15 -21.65 -12.01
N ARG A 538 -20.26 -22.23 -13.20
CA ARG A 538 -20.26 -21.48 -14.48
C ARG A 538 -21.50 -20.58 -14.65
N ARG A 539 -22.54 -20.78 -13.85
CA ARG A 539 -23.78 -19.97 -13.86
C ARG A 539 -23.77 -18.89 -12.77
N LEU A 540 -22.79 -18.90 -11.87
CA LEU A 540 -22.70 -17.93 -10.79
C LEU A 540 -22.16 -16.60 -11.32
N TRP A 541 -22.69 -15.53 -10.77
CA TRP A 541 -22.42 -14.18 -11.20
C TRP A 541 -22.10 -13.27 -9.99
N GLY A 542 -21.28 -12.23 -10.20
CA GLY A 542 -20.97 -11.26 -9.17
C GLY A 542 -20.41 -11.93 -7.90
N ILE A 543 -20.93 -11.56 -6.75
CA ILE A 543 -20.45 -12.03 -5.45
C ILE A 543 -20.69 -13.53 -5.19
N GLU A 544 -21.62 -14.16 -5.93
CA GLU A 544 -21.86 -15.61 -5.83
C GLU A 544 -20.63 -16.45 -6.23
N GLN A 545 -19.72 -15.88 -7.01
CA GLN A 545 -18.48 -16.51 -7.42
C GLN A 545 -17.44 -16.61 -6.30
N LEU A 546 -17.65 -15.92 -5.16
CA LEU A 546 -16.66 -15.75 -4.10
C LEU A 546 -16.02 -17.06 -3.62
N ASN A 547 -16.87 -18.05 -3.32
CA ASN A 547 -16.45 -19.31 -2.71
C ASN A 547 -16.14 -20.43 -3.72
N VAL A 548 -16.02 -20.10 -5.01
CA VAL A 548 -15.70 -21.08 -6.06
C VAL A 548 -14.19 -21.27 -6.11
N PRO A 549 -13.67 -22.47 -5.79
CA PRO A 549 -12.25 -22.76 -5.99
C PRO A 549 -11.90 -22.70 -7.48
N ARG A 550 -10.84 -21.95 -7.82
CA ARG A 550 -10.37 -21.76 -9.19
C ARG A 550 -8.87 -21.97 -9.38
N SER A 551 -8.18 -22.22 -8.27
CA SER A 551 -6.74 -22.53 -8.25
C SER A 551 -6.40 -23.48 -7.11
N THR A 552 -5.16 -23.96 -7.07
CA THR A 552 -4.60 -24.76 -5.96
C THR A 552 -4.34 -23.92 -4.70
N ILE A 553 -4.44 -22.58 -4.80
CA ILE A 553 -4.32 -21.61 -3.69
C ILE A 553 -5.57 -20.71 -3.61
N PRO A 554 -6.77 -21.30 -3.38
CA PRO A 554 -8.04 -20.58 -3.48
C PRO A 554 -8.19 -19.44 -2.48
N ALA A 555 -7.55 -19.49 -1.31
CA ALA A 555 -7.67 -18.45 -0.29
C ALA A 555 -7.07 -17.09 -0.71
N VAL A 556 -6.18 -17.08 -1.70
CA VAL A 556 -5.47 -15.89 -2.17
C VAL A 556 -5.71 -15.58 -3.66
N THR A 557 -6.54 -16.38 -4.34
CA THR A 557 -6.88 -16.19 -5.76
C THR A 557 -8.21 -15.46 -5.88
N HIS A 558 -8.19 -14.29 -6.49
CA HIS A 558 -9.40 -13.50 -6.75
C HIS A 558 -10.27 -14.12 -7.86
N VAL A 559 -11.50 -13.60 -8.03
CA VAL A 559 -12.48 -14.15 -9.00
C VAL A 559 -12.02 -14.06 -10.45
N ASP A 560 -11.12 -13.17 -10.76
CA ASP A 560 -10.47 -12.96 -12.07
C ASP A 560 -9.13 -13.69 -12.22
N TYR A 561 -8.81 -14.64 -11.35
CA TYR A 561 -7.54 -15.36 -11.29
C TYR A 561 -6.31 -14.50 -10.99
N SER A 562 -6.50 -13.31 -10.46
CA SER A 562 -5.41 -12.44 -10.03
C SER A 562 -5.09 -12.58 -8.55
N ALA A 563 -3.91 -12.10 -8.14
CA ALA A 563 -3.49 -12.02 -6.76
C ALA A 563 -2.55 -10.82 -6.53
N ARG A 564 -2.64 -10.20 -5.34
CA ARG A 564 -1.73 -9.14 -4.92
C ARG A 564 -0.51 -9.75 -4.23
N VAL A 565 0.56 -9.96 -5.00
CA VAL A 565 1.69 -10.80 -4.63
C VAL A 565 2.66 -10.07 -3.69
N GLN A 566 3.13 -10.79 -2.65
CA GLN A 566 4.33 -10.44 -1.90
C GLN A 566 5.40 -11.49 -2.12
N THR A 567 6.60 -11.09 -2.61
CA THR A 567 7.77 -11.95 -2.68
C THR A 567 8.59 -11.87 -1.40
N LEU A 568 9.00 -13.01 -0.87
CA LEU A 568 9.81 -13.10 0.34
C LEU A 568 11.25 -13.44 0.00
N ARG A 569 12.19 -12.72 0.63
CA ARG A 569 13.63 -13.03 0.62
C ARG A 569 14.09 -13.25 2.04
N ARG A 570 14.96 -14.24 2.26
CA ARG A 570 15.44 -14.60 3.61
C ARG A 570 16.10 -13.43 4.33
N GLU A 571 16.88 -12.64 3.61
CA GLU A 571 17.65 -11.54 4.17
C GLU A 571 16.77 -10.39 4.63
N THR A 572 15.59 -10.22 4.04
CA THR A 572 14.67 -9.13 4.37
C THR A 572 13.60 -9.57 5.35
N HIS A 573 13.06 -10.80 5.19
CA HIS A 573 11.85 -11.24 5.89
C HIS A 573 12.14 -12.26 7.00
N GLY A 574 13.41 -12.74 7.14
CA GLY A 574 13.89 -13.57 8.25
C GLY A 574 12.96 -14.72 8.60
N LEU A 575 12.42 -14.71 9.82
CA LEU A 575 11.55 -15.77 10.34
C LEU A 575 10.34 -16.07 9.44
N PHE A 576 9.73 -15.02 8.83
CA PHE A 576 8.58 -15.26 7.95
C PHE A 576 8.96 -16.05 6.69
N TYR A 577 10.13 -15.75 6.10
CA TYR A 577 10.67 -16.55 5.00
C TYR A 577 10.89 -18.01 5.44
N ASP A 578 11.53 -18.23 6.60
CA ASP A 578 11.81 -19.55 7.12
C ASP A 578 10.53 -20.36 7.42
N ILE A 579 9.45 -19.70 7.89
CA ILE A 579 8.14 -20.32 8.07
C ILE A 579 7.57 -20.79 6.73
N VAL A 580 7.58 -19.92 5.68
CA VAL A 580 7.05 -20.29 4.36
C VAL A 580 7.88 -21.40 3.72
N GLN A 581 9.20 -21.39 3.91
CA GLN A 581 10.08 -22.47 3.45
C GLN A 581 9.79 -23.80 4.17
N ALA A 582 9.57 -23.77 5.48
CA ALA A 582 9.17 -24.97 6.25
C ALA A 582 7.77 -25.46 5.83
N PHE A 583 6.86 -24.56 5.50
CA PHE A 583 5.54 -24.88 4.98
C PHE A 583 5.63 -25.54 3.59
N GLU A 584 6.49 -25.02 2.69
CA GLU A 584 6.77 -25.67 1.40
C GLU A 584 7.32 -27.08 1.59
N ALA A 585 8.31 -27.26 2.47
CA ALA A 585 8.89 -28.58 2.74
C ALA A 585 7.85 -29.60 3.25
N LEU A 586 6.85 -29.15 4.02
CA LEU A 586 5.78 -29.98 4.56
C LEU A 586 4.67 -30.27 3.55
N THR A 587 4.35 -29.31 2.69
CA THR A 587 3.11 -29.32 1.88
C THR A 587 3.33 -29.29 0.37
N GLY A 588 4.53 -29.00 -0.09
CA GLY A 588 4.85 -28.74 -1.48
C GLY A 588 4.38 -27.37 -1.99
N CYS A 589 3.81 -26.49 -1.13
CA CYS A 589 3.29 -25.20 -1.51
C CYS A 589 4.13 -24.06 -0.88
N PRO A 590 4.83 -23.22 -1.66
CA PRO A 590 5.64 -22.10 -1.16
C PRO A 590 4.82 -20.82 -0.95
N VAL A 591 3.48 -20.94 -0.78
CA VAL A 591 2.57 -19.80 -0.72
C VAL A 591 1.72 -19.86 0.55
N MET A 592 1.73 -18.79 1.34
CA MET A 592 0.85 -18.61 2.49
C MET A 592 0.00 -17.35 2.34
N VAL A 593 -1.15 -17.31 3.03
CA VAL A 593 -1.92 -16.07 3.20
C VAL A 593 -1.12 -15.11 4.07
N ASN A 594 -1.08 -13.81 3.67
CA ASN A 594 -0.59 -12.73 4.52
C ASN A 594 -1.59 -11.56 4.55
N THR A 595 -1.95 -11.14 5.76
CA THR A 595 -2.77 -9.95 5.99
C THR A 595 -2.34 -9.25 7.28
N SER A 596 -2.72 -7.98 7.47
CA SER A 596 -2.35 -7.19 8.65
C SER A 596 -2.88 -7.79 9.96
N LEU A 597 -2.09 -7.72 11.03
CA LEU A 597 -2.53 -8.10 12.38
C LEU A 597 -3.34 -6.94 12.98
N ASN A 598 -4.65 -6.99 12.82
CA ASN A 598 -5.66 -6.03 13.31
C ASN A 598 -7.07 -6.55 13.03
N VAL A 599 -8.08 -5.95 13.62
CA VAL A 599 -9.50 -6.10 13.23
C VAL A 599 -9.92 -4.97 12.29
N ARG A 600 -11.19 -5.00 11.83
CA ARG A 600 -11.75 -3.94 10.96
C ARG A 600 -11.74 -2.58 11.67
N GLY A 601 -11.27 -1.53 10.98
CA GLY A 601 -11.19 -0.16 11.52
C GLY A 601 -10.00 0.09 12.45
N GLU A 602 -9.34 -0.96 12.93
CA GLU A 602 -8.15 -0.87 13.78
C GLU A 602 -6.90 -0.60 12.93
N PRO A 603 -5.96 0.29 13.35
CA PRO A 603 -4.60 0.32 12.81
C PRO A 603 -3.88 -1.03 13.02
N ILE A 604 -2.88 -1.34 12.19
CA ILE A 604 -2.01 -2.51 12.44
C ILE A 604 -1.44 -2.41 13.86
N VAL A 605 -1.39 -3.53 14.59
CA VAL A 605 -0.87 -3.57 15.97
C VAL A 605 0.57 -3.06 16.04
N CYS A 606 0.91 -2.35 17.10
CA CYS A 606 2.25 -1.79 17.30
C CYS A 606 3.05 -2.59 18.33
N THR A 607 2.44 -2.86 19.47
CA THR A 607 3.09 -3.47 20.65
C THR A 607 2.68 -4.94 20.84
N PRO A 608 3.42 -5.73 21.63
CA PRO A 608 3.00 -7.07 22.02
C PRO A 608 1.62 -7.09 22.71
N GLU A 609 1.30 -6.06 23.50
CA GLU A 609 0.00 -5.91 24.14
C GLU A 609 -1.13 -5.72 23.12
N ASP A 610 -0.92 -4.84 22.10
CA ASP A 610 -1.88 -4.69 21.01
C ASP A 610 -2.11 -6.02 20.27
N ALA A 611 -1.01 -6.75 19.98
CA ALA A 611 -1.07 -8.04 19.31
C ALA A 611 -1.87 -9.07 20.14
N TYR A 612 -1.60 -9.15 21.44
CA TYR A 612 -2.34 -10.04 22.36
C TYR A 612 -3.82 -9.65 22.46
N ARG A 613 -4.12 -8.36 22.56
CA ARG A 613 -5.50 -7.85 22.58
C ARG A 613 -6.25 -8.21 21.30
N CYS A 614 -5.63 -7.99 20.13
CA CYS A 614 -6.19 -8.39 18.85
C CYS A 614 -6.37 -9.93 18.77
N PHE A 615 -5.40 -10.70 19.19
CA PHE A 615 -5.46 -12.15 19.28
C PHE A 615 -6.65 -12.60 20.11
N MET A 616 -6.81 -12.08 21.32
CA MET A 616 -7.89 -12.49 22.25
C MET A 616 -9.29 -12.07 21.78
N ARG A 617 -9.41 -10.97 21.03
CA ARG A 617 -10.68 -10.46 20.46
C ARG A 617 -11.15 -11.19 19.20
N THR A 618 -10.34 -12.11 18.66
CA THR A 618 -10.60 -12.79 17.38
C THR A 618 -10.55 -14.30 17.55
N GLU A 619 -10.94 -15.05 16.51
CA GLU A 619 -10.84 -16.51 16.48
C GLU A 619 -9.49 -16.99 15.86
N MET A 620 -8.38 -16.27 16.09
CA MET A 620 -7.05 -16.80 15.79
C MET A 620 -6.72 -17.94 16.74
N ASP A 621 -6.05 -18.98 16.23
CA ASP A 621 -5.71 -20.18 17.00
C ASP A 621 -4.42 -20.01 17.80
N ALA A 622 -3.43 -19.33 17.23
CA ALA A 622 -2.14 -19.07 17.85
C ALA A 622 -1.64 -17.66 17.61
N LEU A 623 -0.80 -17.16 18.52
CA LEU A 623 -0.05 -15.91 18.38
C LEU A 623 1.44 -16.19 18.59
N VAL A 624 2.24 -15.81 17.61
CA VAL A 624 3.71 -15.86 17.67
C VAL A 624 4.23 -14.46 18.00
N LEU A 625 4.93 -14.32 19.12
CA LEU A 625 5.64 -13.11 19.54
C LEU A 625 7.14 -13.41 19.58
N GLU A 626 7.88 -13.08 18.54
CA GLU A 626 9.27 -13.52 18.32
C GLU A 626 9.40 -15.05 18.47
N THR A 627 10.04 -15.53 19.51
CA THR A 627 10.22 -16.98 19.80
C THR A 627 9.14 -17.57 20.71
N PHE A 628 8.19 -16.78 21.18
CA PHE A 628 7.10 -17.23 22.04
C PHE A 628 5.85 -17.57 21.24
N VAL A 629 5.26 -18.72 21.50
CA VAL A 629 3.99 -19.18 20.90
C VAL A 629 2.93 -19.26 22.00
N LEU A 630 1.82 -18.54 21.79
CA LEU A 630 0.65 -18.54 22.65
C LEU A 630 -0.48 -19.27 21.92
N GLU A 631 -1.00 -20.34 22.50
CA GLU A 631 -2.18 -21.04 21.99
C GLU A 631 -3.45 -20.45 22.60
N LYS A 632 -4.48 -20.19 21.79
CA LYS A 632 -5.74 -19.57 22.24
C LYS A 632 -6.38 -20.36 23.38
N ALA A 633 -6.43 -21.67 23.25
CA ALA A 633 -7.07 -22.55 24.22
C ALA A 633 -6.41 -22.53 25.62
N ALA A 634 -5.14 -22.13 25.69
CA ALA A 634 -4.40 -22.05 26.94
C ALA A 634 -4.53 -20.68 27.63
N GLN A 635 -5.08 -19.67 26.93
CA GLN A 635 -5.14 -18.32 27.48
C GLN A 635 -6.31 -18.15 28.46
N PRO A 636 -6.16 -17.29 29.48
CA PRO A 636 -7.25 -16.95 30.36
C PRO A 636 -8.39 -16.28 29.57
N ALA A 637 -9.63 -16.69 29.85
CA ALA A 637 -10.79 -16.09 29.21
C ALA A 637 -10.87 -14.58 29.54
N LEU A 638 -10.88 -13.75 28.51
CA LEU A 638 -11.20 -12.32 28.69
C LEU A 638 -12.71 -12.14 28.68
N PRO A 639 -13.26 -11.27 29.57
CA PRO A 639 -14.65 -10.86 29.46
C PRO A 639 -14.90 -10.21 28.10
N ASP A 640 -15.66 -10.86 27.22
CA ASP A 640 -16.05 -10.28 25.94
C ASP A 640 -17.52 -9.85 25.99
N ASP A 641 -17.76 -8.57 26.20
CA ASP A 641 -19.07 -7.92 26.13
C ASP A 641 -19.37 -7.39 24.71
N GLY A 642 -18.45 -7.60 23.74
CA GLY A 642 -18.54 -7.11 22.37
C GLY A 642 -18.42 -5.59 22.22
N SER A 643 -18.18 -4.86 23.32
CA SER A 643 -18.07 -3.37 23.31
C SER A 643 -16.92 -2.90 22.44
N TRP A 644 -15.83 -3.65 22.39
CA TRP A 644 -14.63 -3.34 21.62
C TRP A 644 -14.91 -3.21 20.09
N ARG A 645 -15.99 -3.83 19.57
CA ARG A 645 -16.40 -3.69 18.16
C ARG A 645 -16.81 -2.27 17.81
N ARG A 646 -17.11 -1.45 18.80
CA ARG A 646 -17.45 -0.02 18.66
C ARG A 646 -16.28 0.91 18.97
N GLU A 647 -15.16 0.37 19.42
CA GLU A 647 -13.95 1.13 19.76
C GLU A 647 -13.33 1.78 18.51
N PHE A 648 -13.39 1.08 17.37
CA PHE A 648 -12.83 1.55 16.11
C PHE A 648 -13.91 2.04 15.16
N GLN A 649 -13.64 3.18 14.53
CA GLN A 649 -14.53 3.72 13.51
C GLN A 649 -14.45 2.83 12.25
N LEU A 650 -15.61 2.35 11.77
CA LEU A 650 -15.68 1.53 10.56
C LEU A 650 -15.22 2.33 9.33
N ASP A 651 -14.48 1.64 8.46
CA ASP A 651 -13.90 2.18 7.22
C ASP A 651 -14.72 1.77 5.98
#